data_4fa9c8c0e81d5adb937363c1031f188f
#
_entry.id   4fa9c8c0e81d5adb937363c1031f188f
#
_cell.length_a   1.000
_cell.length_b   1.000
_cell.length_c   1.000
_cell.angle_alpha   90.00
_cell.angle_beta   90.00
_cell.angle_gamma   90.00
#
_symmetry.space_group_name_H-M   'P 1'
#
loop_
_entity.id
_entity.type
_entity.pdbx_description
1 polymer ?
#
loop_
_entity_poly.entity_id
_entity_poly.type
_entity_poly.pdbx_seq_one_letter_code
_entity_poly.pdbx_strand_id
1 'polypeptide(L)'
;MSTVQGVDIKSDVLTSHHYQTLFILSSGTMSNEWGVETPSDVTAQRGLCARIPCHYRYPSYLHEELRTGIWYNGQNSKSHPIVFHSSDHRKEKQKFRYRTHLSGDLKDDDCSLVIDNIRWKDEGWYFFRIEFVGGDRYSYLPATQLRVSDFTDKPTIFTAEFVEGKSVNITCIFNTTCDGTSPTLTWVTPIDVPPSVSSSVTRWHNTLTYTSVLTMTPALKHHGQSLTCRVRYPSVSSEQTLTLTVQYAPQNLSITSTNSVNNSWVNMKEGIPTSILCSVQSVPVSNLTWRHLGVTLNTTSSSNELWLVFPQVTPQQAGVYQCVAGNEHGTAERVLTLSVEYAPQNLSITSTNSVNNSWVNMKEGIPTSILCSVQSFPVSNLTWRHLGVTLNTRSSSNELWLEFPQVTPQQVGVYQCVAENEHGTAERVLTLSVEYKPEISRDPGCTRTPDVITCVCAARSNPPGELTWHLPLANLSGNQTHGRFQTWQVADGQLVTGTLTLGVGEGEGDVTALCTVRNQHGEVMFAVSLWMKGGVSAVWITVLLTSNVILSMLLAGFFISRYIQKRDARTKETALEILDSTVSSTAHLTAPQETERQRTSQIPREVSPVMPVGEVEECDPVYASLRELPSGGGPVRRGETVVYAALKFQSIGPA
;
A
#
# COMPACT_ATOMS: atom_id res chain seq x y z
N MET A 1 8.14 16.76 -40.70
CA MET A 1 7.18 16.52 -41.79
C MET A 1 6.09 15.62 -41.21
N SER A 2 5.04 16.22 -40.68
CA SER A 2 3.81 15.54 -40.31
C SER A 2 2.72 16.59 -40.30
N THR A 3 1.79 16.36 -41.15
CA THR A 3 0.64 17.17 -41.53
C THR A 3 -0.31 17.33 -40.34
N VAL A 4 -0.56 18.57 -39.97
CA VAL A 4 -1.65 18.96 -39.08
C VAL A 4 -2.95 18.92 -39.86
N GLN A 5 -3.83 18.01 -39.54
CA GLN A 5 -5.22 18.02 -40.04
C GLN A 5 -6.01 19.02 -39.19
N GLY A 6 -6.48 20.08 -39.86
CA GLY A 6 -7.42 21.04 -39.29
C GLY A 6 -8.78 20.38 -39.07
N VAL A 7 -9.30 20.57 -37.85
CA VAL A 7 -10.68 20.24 -37.54
C VAL A 7 -11.56 21.40 -37.98
N ASP A 8 -12.35 21.18 -39.04
CA ASP A 8 -13.40 22.09 -39.48
C ASP A 8 -14.49 22.17 -38.38
N ILE A 9 -14.57 23.28 -37.71
CA ILE A 9 -15.72 23.66 -36.88
C ILE A 9 -16.86 24.04 -37.83
N LYS A 10 -17.77 23.10 -38.05
CA LYS A 10 -19.07 23.43 -38.65
C LYS A 10 -19.83 24.32 -37.68
N SER A 11 -19.89 25.61 -37.96
CA SER A 11 -20.86 26.52 -37.37
C SER A 11 -22.23 26.19 -37.93
N ASP A 12 -23.05 25.55 -37.09
CA ASP A 12 -24.48 25.48 -37.36
C ASP A 12 -25.08 26.86 -37.15
N VAL A 13 -25.12 27.58 -38.29
CA VAL A 13 -25.88 28.84 -38.39
C VAL A 13 -27.36 28.48 -38.33
N LEU A 14 -27.95 28.79 -37.20
CA LEU A 14 -29.41 28.88 -37.10
C LEU A 14 -29.90 29.84 -38.18
N THR A 15 -30.61 29.30 -39.16
CA THR A 15 -31.30 30.01 -40.21
C THR A 15 -32.32 30.96 -39.58
N SER A 16 -31.94 32.23 -39.41
CA SER A 16 -32.90 33.30 -39.29
C SER A 16 -33.58 33.47 -40.65
N HIS A 17 -34.88 33.32 -40.68
CA HIS A 17 -35.67 33.59 -41.83
C HIS A 17 -35.42 35.05 -42.30
N HIS A 18 -34.61 35.19 -43.32
CA HIS A 18 -34.54 36.42 -44.11
C HIS A 18 -35.83 36.56 -44.91
N TYR A 19 -36.71 37.41 -44.47
CA TYR A 19 -37.68 38.00 -45.37
C TYR A 19 -36.90 38.97 -46.27
N GLN A 20 -36.45 38.50 -47.44
CA GLN A 20 -36.07 39.34 -48.55
C GLN A 20 -37.36 39.95 -49.10
N THR A 21 -37.61 41.20 -48.73
CA THR A 21 -38.60 42.02 -49.40
C THR A 21 -38.11 42.30 -50.81
N LEU A 22 -38.72 41.64 -51.78
CA LEU A 22 -38.51 41.94 -53.19
C LEU A 22 -39.03 43.36 -53.46
N PHE A 23 -38.11 44.29 -53.65
CA PHE A 23 -38.49 45.61 -54.17
C PHE A 23 -38.95 45.45 -55.63
N ILE A 24 -40.25 45.36 -55.87
CA ILE A 24 -40.82 45.59 -57.18
C ILE A 24 -40.90 47.10 -57.40
N LEU A 25 -39.97 47.63 -58.21
CA LEU A 25 -40.11 48.97 -58.75
C LEU A 25 -41.32 49.02 -59.69
N SER A 26 -42.48 49.39 -59.15
CA SER A 26 -43.62 49.81 -59.97
C SER A 26 -43.53 51.32 -60.16
N SER A 27 -43.18 51.72 -61.37
CA SER A 27 -43.25 53.10 -61.84
C SER A 27 -44.70 53.58 -61.89
N GLY A 28 -44.96 54.66 -61.17
CA GLY A 28 -45.99 55.60 -61.54
C GLY A 28 -47.38 55.35 -61.02
N THR A 29 -47.74 56.07 -59.97
CA THR A 29 -48.88 57.03 -59.98
C THR A 29 -48.78 57.84 -58.68
N MET A 30 -48.63 59.15 -58.77
CA MET A 30 -48.92 60.09 -57.68
C MET A 30 -50.32 59.89 -57.20
N SER A 31 -50.50 59.29 -56.04
CA SER A 31 -51.80 59.50 -55.31
C SER A 31 -51.62 58.86 -53.91
N ASN A 32 -51.49 59.62 -53.02
CA ASN A 32 -51.60 59.75 -51.57
C ASN A 32 -50.31 60.25 -50.95
N GLU A 33 -50.19 61.52 -50.80
CA GLU A 33 -49.10 62.18 -50.05
C GLU A 33 -49.05 61.77 -48.58
N TRP A 34 -50.07 61.11 -48.06
CA TRP A 34 -50.11 60.57 -46.70
C TRP A 34 -50.00 59.04 -46.69
N GLY A 35 -49.04 58.50 -46.00
CA GLY A 35 -48.82 57.07 -45.89
C GLY A 35 -48.04 56.67 -44.64
N VAL A 36 -48.17 55.47 -44.19
CA VAL A 36 -47.43 54.91 -43.07
C VAL A 36 -46.97 53.47 -43.37
N GLU A 37 -45.76 53.21 -43.02
CA GLU A 37 -45.15 51.87 -43.04
C GLU A 37 -45.02 51.41 -41.58
N THR A 38 -45.84 50.44 -41.15
CA THR A 38 -45.83 49.86 -39.82
C THR A 38 -46.30 48.41 -39.93
N PRO A 39 -45.79 47.49 -39.11
CA PRO A 39 -46.25 46.10 -39.11
C PRO A 39 -47.71 45.98 -38.71
N SER A 40 -48.40 44.96 -39.20
CA SER A 40 -49.79 44.66 -38.83
C SER A 40 -49.93 44.24 -37.34
N ASP A 41 -48.90 43.55 -36.83
CA ASP A 41 -48.82 43.10 -35.42
C ASP A 41 -47.38 43.11 -34.89
N VAL A 42 -47.25 43.31 -33.61
CA VAL A 42 -46.05 43.24 -32.81
C VAL A 42 -46.31 42.40 -31.56
N THR A 43 -45.44 41.46 -31.28
CA THR A 43 -45.49 40.70 -30.04
C THR A 43 -44.39 41.15 -29.10
N ALA A 44 -44.72 41.36 -27.83
CA ALA A 44 -43.75 41.72 -26.80
C ALA A 44 -44.01 40.90 -25.52
N GLN A 45 -42.92 40.54 -24.84
CA GLN A 45 -43.04 39.83 -23.57
C GLN A 45 -43.27 40.79 -22.41
N ARG A 46 -44.13 40.41 -21.48
CA ARG A 46 -44.45 41.19 -20.29
C ARG A 46 -43.17 41.57 -19.52
N GLY A 47 -43.10 42.82 -19.08
CA GLY A 47 -41.96 43.35 -18.33
C GLY A 47 -40.82 43.89 -19.16
N LEU A 48 -40.71 43.51 -20.44
CA LEU A 48 -39.76 44.07 -21.41
C LEU A 48 -40.38 45.33 -22.06
N CYS A 49 -39.71 45.82 -23.06
CA CYS A 49 -40.29 46.89 -23.90
C CYS A 49 -40.85 46.33 -25.20
N ALA A 50 -41.80 47.05 -25.79
CA ALA A 50 -42.28 46.82 -27.14
C ALA A 50 -41.87 47.99 -28.02
N ARG A 51 -41.28 47.70 -29.18
CA ARG A 51 -41.01 48.68 -30.25
C ARG A 51 -42.00 48.44 -31.36
N ILE A 52 -42.78 49.46 -31.72
CA ILE A 52 -43.66 49.48 -32.88
C ILE A 52 -42.92 50.29 -33.95
N PRO A 53 -42.27 49.65 -34.94
CA PRO A 53 -41.60 50.37 -36.03
C PRO A 53 -42.62 51.16 -36.84
N CYS A 54 -42.28 52.39 -37.23
CA CYS A 54 -43.18 53.30 -37.93
C CYS A 54 -42.41 54.34 -38.76
N HIS A 55 -42.63 54.33 -40.07
CA HIS A 55 -42.21 55.42 -40.97
C HIS A 55 -43.42 56.03 -41.63
N TYR A 56 -43.50 57.36 -41.61
CA TYR A 56 -44.68 58.05 -42.13
C TYR A 56 -44.29 58.97 -43.30
N ARG A 57 -45.25 59.22 -44.17
CA ARG A 57 -45.09 60.11 -45.32
C ARG A 57 -46.23 61.12 -45.28
N TYR A 58 -45.89 62.34 -45.72
CA TYR A 58 -46.84 63.51 -45.72
C TYR A 58 -46.51 64.36 -46.93
N PRO A 59 -47.45 65.29 -47.31
CA PRO A 59 -47.23 66.21 -48.42
C PRO A 59 -45.99 67.09 -48.26
N SER A 60 -45.21 67.28 -49.33
CA SER A 60 -43.89 67.94 -49.29
C SER A 60 -44.05 69.43 -48.87
N TYR A 61 -45.14 70.08 -49.08
CA TYR A 61 -45.39 71.49 -48.68
C TYR A 61 -45.37 71.66 -47.13
N LEU A 62 -45.47 70.57 -46.35
CA LEU A 62 -45.49 70.58 -44.88
C LEU A 62 -44.03 70.32 -44.33
N HIS A 63 -43.04 70.18 -45.20
CA HIS A 63 -41.73 69.76 -44.78
C HIS A 63 -41.06 70.71 -43.77
N GLU A 64 -41.21 71.99 -43.92
CA GLU A 64 -40.69 73.00 -43.00
C GLU A 64 -41.58 73.33 -41.82
N GLU A 65 -42.78 72.74 -41.74
CA GLU A 65 -43.68 72.98 -40.65
C GLU A 65 -43.32 72.27 -39.39
N LEU A 66 -43.52 72.90 -38.21
CA LEU A 66 -43.39 72.27 -36.93
C LEU A 66 -44.52 71.23 -36.77
N ARG A 67 -44.11 70.05 -36.34
CA ARG A 67 -44.99 68.89 -36.27
C ARG A 67 -45.08 68.28 -34.85
N THR A 68 -46.24 67.77 -34.51
CA THR A 68 -46.46 67.03 -33.28
C THR A 68 -46.95 65.62 -33.64
N GLY A 69 -46.16 64.62 -33.21
CA GLY A 69 -46.53 63.21 -33.33
C GLY A 69 -47.27 62.72 -32.12
N ILE A 70 -48.33 62.00 -32.36
CA ILE A 70 -49.21 61.48 -31.30
C ILE A 70 -49.52 60.00 -31.56
N TRP A 71 -49.32 59.14 -30.60
CA TRP A 71 -49.74 57.77 -30.67
C TRP A 71 -50.97 57.53 -29.84
N TYR A 72 -51.96 56.81 -30.39
CA TYR A 72 -53.22 56.45 -29.75
C TYR A 72 -53.35 54.95 -29.56
N ASN A 73 -54.01 54.52 -28.45
CA ASN A 73 -54.45 53.15 -28.23
C ASN A 73 -55.88 52.92 -28.68
N GLY A 74 -56.02 52.42 -29.92
CA GLY A 74 -57.36 52.21 -30.56
C GLY A 74 -57.21 51.78 -32.02
N GLN A 75 -58.33 51.43 -32.69
CA GLN A 75 -58.35 50.92 -34.07
C GLN A 75 -58.74 51.98 -35.12
N ASN A 76 -59.27 53.11 -34.69
CA ASN A 76 -59.75 54.13 -35.58
C ASN A 76 -59.54 55.56 -35.05
N SER A 77 -59.83 56.57 -35.82
CA SER A 77 -59.56 57.97 -35.47
C SER A 77 -60.60 58.61 -34.47
N LYS A 78 -61.46 57.83 -33.85
CA LYS A 78 -62.35 58.33 -32.80
C LYS A 78 -61.64 58.53 -31.48
N SER A 79 -62.12 59.26 -30.52
CA SER A 79 -61.56 59.62 -29.27
C SER A 79 -60.94 58.36 -28.52
N HIS A 80 -59.62 58.20 -28.60
CA HIS A 80 -58.93 57.14 -27.95
C HIS A 80 -57.90 57.69 -26.95
N PRO A 81 -57.49 56.87 -25.96
CA PRO A 81 -56.44 57.27 -25.01
C PRO A 81 -55.13 57.58 -25.72
N ILE A 82 -54.52 58.73 -25.41
CA ILE A 82 -53.20 59.10 -25.88
C ILE A 82 -52.19 58.26 -25.15
N VAL A 83 -51.30 57.61 -25.94
CA VAL A 83 -50.22 56.77 -25.46
C VAL A 83 -48.93 57.57 -25.34
N PHE A 84 -48.67 58.41 -26.37
CA PHE A 84 -47.48 59.27 -26.43
C PHE A 84 -47.89 60.59 -27.14
N HIS A 85 -47.31 61.71 -26.69
CA HIS A 85 -47.46 63.00 -27.28
C HIS A 85 -46.18 63.75 -27.28
N SER A 86 -45.58 64.01 -28.46
CA SER A 86 -44.23 64.54 -28.62
C SER A 86 -43.97 65.91 -27.97
N SER A 87 -44.97 66.73 -27.84
CA SER A 87 -44.90 68.11 -27.30
C SER A 87 -45.52 68.30 -25.92
N ASP A 88 -46.40 67.42 -25.44
CA ASP A 88 -47.07 67.60 -24.14
C ASP A 88 -47.41 66.22 -23.49
N HIS A 89 -46.50 65.71 -22.72
CA HIS A 89 -46.66 64.43 -22.01
C HIS A 89 -47.84 64.45 -20.96
N ARG A 90 -48.36 65.58 -20.57
CA ARG A 90 -49.49 65.68 -19.65
C ARG A 90 -50.80 65.17 -20.27
N LYS A 91 -50.92 65.18 -21.58
CA LYS A 91 -52.02 64.63 -22.34
C LYS A 91 -52.04 63.09 -22.38
N GLU A 92 -50.94 62.45 -22.12
CA GLU A 92 -50.86 61.01 -22.11
C GLU A 92 -51.71 60.40 -21.02
N LYS A 93 -52.31 59.24 -21.30
CA LYS A 93 -53.06 58.48 -20.29
C LYS A 93 -52.07 58.08 -19.19
N GLN A 94 -52.49 58.19 -17.91
CA GLN A 94 -51.66 57.95 -16.75
C GLN A 94 -50.89 56.59 -16.78
N LYS A 95 -51.53 55.52 -17.35
CA LYS A 95 -50.94 54.20 -17.48
C LYS A 95 -49.72 54.16 -18.40
N PHE A 96 -49.57 55.10 -19.37
CA PHE A 96 -48.47 55.18 -20.35
C PHE A 96 -47.44 56.25 -20.00
N ARG A 97 -47.78 57.24 -19.19
CA ARG A 97 -46.92 58.37 -18.83
C ARG A 97 -45.60 57.88 -18.25
N TYR A 98 -44.48 58.42 -18.81
CA TYR A 98 -43.11 58.05 -18.45
C TYR A 98 -42.67 56.62 -18.85
N ARG A 99 -43.54 55.93 -19.62
CA ARG A 99 -43.23 54.57 -20.14
C ARG A 99 -43.13 54.53 -21.65
N THR A 100 -43.37 55.66 -22.29
CA THR A 100 -43.42 55.75 -23.77
C THR A 100 -42.47 56.83 -24.27
N HIS A 101 -41.81 56.53 -25.36
CA HIS A 101 -40.98 57.50 -26.10
C HIS A 101 -40.86 57.08 -27.57
N LEU A 102 -40.42 57.99 -28.46
CA LEU A 102 -40.07 57.64 -29.83
C LEU A 102 -38.62 57.13 -29.81
N SER A 103 -38.33 56.05 -30.55
CA SER A 103 -36.98 55.57 -30.81
C SER A 103 -36.36 56.18 -32.06
N GLY A 104 -37.18 56.87 -32.92
CA GLY A 104 -36.78 57.62 -34.06
C GLY A 104 -37.01 59.13 -33.88
N ASP A 105 -36.61 59.95 -34.87
CA ASP A 105 -36.85 61.37 -34.91
C ASP A 105 -37.98 61.66 -35.94
N LEU A 106 -38.98 62.44 -35.53
CA LEU A 106 -40.02 62.90 -36.46
C LEU A 106 -39.48 63.71 -37.63
N LYS A 107 -38.29 64.30 -37.53
CA LYS A 107 -37.62 64.99 -38.64
C LYS A 107 -37.09 64.04 -39.72
N ASP A 108 -36.81 62.82 -39.32
CA ASP A 108 -36.33 61.76 -40.21
C ASP A 108 -37.51 60.84 -40.64
N ASP A 109 -38.75 61.34 -40.46
CA ASP A 109 -39.99 60.64 -40.79
C ASP A 109 -40.15 59.31 -40.04
N ASP A 110 -39.41 59.13 -38.93
CA ASP A 110 -39.47 57.94 -38.06
C ASP A 110 -40.34 58.21 -36.83
N CYS A 111 -41.52 57.58 -36.84
CA CYS A 111 -42.51 57.64 -35.77
C CYS A 111 -42.45 56.43 -34.82
N SER A 112 -41.39 55.61 -34.88
CA SER A 112 -41.33 54.36 -34.09
C SER A 112 -41.54 54.59 -32.62
N LEU A 113 -42.50 53.89 -32.04
CA LEU A 113 -42.89 53.98 -30.63
C LEU A 113 -42.26 52.88 -29.81
N VAL A 114 -41.69 53.24 -28.69
CA VAL A 114 -41.29 52.28 -27.64
C VAL A 114 -42.19 52.44 -26.44
N ILE A 115 -42.74 51.30 -25.95
CA ILE A 115 -43.49 51.20 -24.72
C ILE A 115 -42.73 50.35 -23.75
N ASP A 116 -42.29 50.93 -22.64
CA ASP A 116 -41.46 50.29 -21.63
C ASP A 116 -42.29 49.50 -20.62
N ASN A 117 -41.67 48.42 -20.00
CA ASN A 117 -42.27 47.62 -18.96
C ASN A 117 -43.70 47.16 -19.30
N ILE A 118 -43.80 46.43 -20.43
CA ILE A 118 -45.09 45.97 -20.99
C ILE A 118 -45.88 45.19 -19.97
N ARG A 119 -47.21 45.47 -19.95
CA ARG A 119 -48.17 44.84 -19.07
C ARG A 119 -49.34 44.27 -19.89
N TRP A 120 -50.02 43.25 -19.41
CA TRP A 120 -51.20 42.70 -20.07
C TRP A 120 -52.23 43.76 -20.50
N LYS A 121 -52.40 44.83 -19.70
CA LYS A 121 -53.29 45.95 -19.96
C LYS A 121 -52.80 46.86 -21.10
N ASP A 122 -51.66 46.62 -21.65
CA ASP A 122 -51.11 47.37 -22.80
C ASP A 122 -51.39 46.65 -24.12
N GLU A 123 -51.90 45.41 -24.08
CA GLU A 123 -52.38 44.71 -25.27
C GLU A 123 -53.47 45.49 -25.95
N GLY A 124 -53.43 45.58 -27.30
CA GLY A 124 -54.42 46.29 -28.05
C GLY A 124 -53.90 46.88 -29.37
N TRP A 125 -54.70 47.77 -29.96
CA TRP A 125 -54.38 48.38 -31.24
C TRP A 125 -53.76 49.77 -31.05
N TYR A 126 -52.81 50.13 -31.89
CA TYR A 126 -52.04 51.39 -31.81
C TYR A 126 -51.95 52.02 -33.20
N PHE A 127 -52.20 53.33 -33.30
CA PHE A 127 -52.04 54.09 -34.54
C PHE A 127 -51.37 55.42 -34.28
N PHE A 128 -50.64 55.89 -35.28
CA PHE A 128 -49.92 57.18 -35.28
C PHE A 128 -50.79 58.28 -35.88
N ARG A 129 -50.65 59.47 -35.37
CA ARG A 129 -51.29 60.71 -35.87
C ARG A 129 -50.23 61.80 -35.85
N ILE A 130 -50.18 62.59 -36.95
CA ILE A 130 -49.35 63.78 -37.08
C ILE A 130 -50.22 65.00 -37.08
N GLU A 131 -49.79 66.11 -36.46
CA GLU A 131 -50.44 67.39 -36.46
C GLU A 131 -49.37 68.46 -36.75
N PHE A 132 -49.63 69.34 -37.75
CA PHE A 132 -48.79 70.47 -38.14
C PHE A 132 -49.34 71.77 -37.58
N VAL A 133 -48.46 72.76 -37.32
CA VAL A 133 -48.89 74.05 -36.73
C VAL A 133 -49.83 74.83 -37.67
N GLY A 134 -49.73 74.71 -39.03
CA GLY A 134 -50.62 75.24 -40.01
C GLY A 134 -52.04 74.69 -39.98
N GLY A 135 -52.33 73.69 -39.14
CA GLY A 135 -53.69 73.12 -38.96
C GLY A 135 -53.86 71.78 -39.67
N ASP A 136 -52.97 71.37 -40.54
CA ASP A 136 -53.01 70.07 -41.21
C ASP A 136 -52.76 68.91 -40.18
N ARG A 137 -53.54 67.86 -40.32
CA ARG A 137 -53.49 66.71 -39.40
C ARG A 137 -53.91 65.41 -40.07
N TYR A 138 -53.22 64.32 -39.81
CA TYR A 138 -53.58 63.04 -40.40
C TYR A 138 -53.47 61.89 -39.41
N SER A 139 -54.41 60.96 -39.40
CA SER A 139 -54.38 59.73 -38.61
C SER A 139 -54.10 58.57 -39.54
N TYR A 140 -52.93 57.91 -39.30
CA TYR A 140 -52.50 56.83 -40.17
C TYR A 140 -53.13 55.49 -39.79
N LEU A 141 -53.74 54.83 -40.75
CA LEU A 141 -54.41 53.54 -40.61
C LEU A 141 -53.91 52.61 -41.76
N PRO A 142 -53.87 51.29 -41.54
CA PRO A 142 -54.43 50.55 -40.40
C PRO A 142 -53.55 50.65 -39.14
N ALA A 143 -54.15 50.40 -37.99
CA ALA A 143 -53.46 50.33 -36.70
C ALA A 143 -52.63 49.02 -36.57
N THR A 144 -51.54 49.07 -35.80
CA THR A 144 -50.75 47.90 -35.41
C THR A 144 -51.35 47.24 -34.19
N GLN A 145 -51.50 45.92 -34.19
CA GLN A 145 -51.87 45.13 -33.02
C GLN A 145 -50.68 44.82 -32.15
N LEU A 146 -50.64 45.28 -30.91
CA LEU A 146 -49.65 44.83 -29.91
C LEU A 146 -50.22 43.65 -29.15
N ARG A 147 -49.55 42.52 -29.21
CA ARG A 147 -49.85 41.31 -28.42
C ARG A 147 -48.87 41.20 -27.27
N VAL A 148 -49.33 40.76 -26.10
CA VAL A 148 -48.47 40.58 -24.95
C VAL A 148 -48.39 39.09 -24.63
N SER A 149 -47.21 38.61 -24.35
CA SER A 149 -46.95 37.21 -23.91
C SER A 149 -46.27 37.21 -22.56
N ASP A 150 -46.24 36.04 -21.93
CA ASP A 150 -45.45 35.86 -20.71
C ASP A 150 -43.95 35.99 -20.98
N PHE A 151 -43.21 36.37 -19.94
CA PHE A 151 -41.73 36.47 -20.02
C PHE A 151 -41.11 35.08 -19.93
N THR A 152 -40.62 34.57 -21.05
CA THR A 152 -40.04 33.22 -21.20
C THR A 152 -38.56 33.22 -21.53
N ASP A 153 -38.01 34.36 -21.96
CA ASP A 153 -36.61 34.48 -22.34
C ASP A 153 -35.70 34.24 -21.15
N LYS A 154 -34.67 33.43 -21.36
CA LYS A 154 -33.68 33.10 -20.37
C LYS A 154 -32.31 33.63 -20.77
N PRO A 155 -31.46 34.00 -19.80
CA PRO A 155 -30.07 34.30 -20.11
C PRO A 155 -29.33 33.04 -20.54
N THR A 156 -28.25 33.20 -21.32
CA THR A 156 -27.39 32.10 -21.74
C THR A 156 -26.07 32.19 -21.01
N ILE A 157 -25.56 31.04 -20.51
CA ILE A 157 -24.28 30.96 -19.81
C ILE A 157 -23.27 30.25 -20.72
N PHE A 158 -22.13 30.88 -20.92
CA PHE A 158 -20.98 30.35 -21.63
C PHE A 158 -19.80 30.21 -20.66
N THR A 159 -19.09 29.09 -20.73
CA THR A 159 -17.94 28.83 -19.89
C THR A 159 -16.94 27.92 -20.59
N ALA A 160 -15.68 28.00 -20.19
CA ALA A 160 -14.68 26.96 -20.44
C ALA A 160 -14.83 25.84 -19.38
N GLU A 161 -13.99 24.83 -19.47
CA GLU A 161 -13.92 23.74 -18.49
C GLU A 161 -13.46 24.26 -17.13
N PHE A 162 -14.04 23.71 -16.07
CA PHE A 162 -13.67 24.03 -14.70
C PHE A 162 -12.59 23.09 -14.22
N VAL A 163 -11.37 23.56 -14.16
CA VAL A 163 -10.21 22.81 -13.64
C VAL A 163 -9.83 23.35 -12.28
N GLU A 164 -9.67 22.49 -11.29
CA GLU A 164 -9.29 22.87 -9.93
C GLU A 164 -8.04 23.77 -9.91
N GLY A 165 -8.13 24.89 -9.18
CA GLY A 165 -7.04 25.85 -9.04
C GLY A 165 -6.77 26.77 -10.25
N LYS A 166 -7.44 26.56 -11.40
CA LYS A 166 -7.29 27.43 -12.59
C LYS A 166 -8.44 28.43 -12.66
N SER A 167 -8.10 29.71 -12.76
CA SER A 167 -9.11 30.79 -12.93
C SER A 167 -9.86 30.62 -14.24
N VAL A 168 -11.17 30.77 -14.19
CA VAL A 168 -12.10 30.67 -15.33
C VAL A 168 -13.05 31.84 -15.35
N ASN A 169 -13.32 32.36 -16.57
CA ASN A 169 -14.32 33.38 -16.83
C ASN A 169 -15.63 32.73 -17.31
N ILE A 170 -16.70 33.01 -16.62
CA ILE A 170 -18.03 32.51 -16.93
C ILE A 170 -18.87 33.70 -17.40
N THR A 171 -19.38 33.63 -18.60
CA THR A 171 -20.06 34.73 -19.26
C THR A 171 -21.57 34.47 -19.32
N CYS A 172 -22.33 35.36 -18.76
CA CYS A 172 -23.79 35.36 -18.89
C CYS A 172 -24.22 36.43 -19.89
N ILE A 173 -25.03 36.07 -20.86
CA ILE A 173 -25.51 36.96 -21.93
C ILE A 173 -27.03 36.94 -21.94
N PHE A 174 -27.59 38.18 -22.11
CA PHE A 174 -29.02 38.35 -22.36
C PHE A 174 -29.20 39.39 -23.49
N ASN A 175 -29.97 39.02 -24.51
CA ASN A 175 -30.24 39.85 -25.68
C ASN A 175 -31.64 40.44 -25.61
N THR A 176 -31.75 41.70 -26.04
CA THR A 176 -33.07 42.37 -26.26
C THR A 176 -32.98 43.24 -27.51
N THR A 177 -34.14 43.40 -28.17
CA THR A 177 -34.26 44.18 -29.40
C THR A 177 -34.83 45.58 -29.18
N CYS A 178 -34.99 46.01 -27.95
CA CYS A 178 -35.72 47.21 -27.60
C CYS A 178 -34.91 48.09 -26.62
N ASP A 179 -34.86 49.39 -26.89
CA ASP A 179 -34.22 50.41 -26.06
C ASP A 179 -35.13 50.88 -24.91
N GLY A 180 -35.51 50.00 -24.06
CA GLY A 180 -36.28 50.29 -22.87
C GLY A 180 -35.45 50.26 -21.59
N THR A 181 -36.14 50.01 -20.46
CA THR A 181 -35.46 49.83 -19.17
C THR A 181 -34.46 48.71 -19.23
N SER A 182 -33.19 49.02 -18.91
CA SER A 182 -32.09 48.06 -18.91
C SER A 182 -32.29 46.97 -17.84
N PRO A 183 -32.13 45.70 -18.19
CA PRO A 183 -32.09 44.63 -17.18
C PRO A 183 -30.83 44.67 -16.36
N THR A 184 -30.89 44.06 -15.17
CA THR A 184 -29.71 43.75 -14.39
C THR A 184 -29.41 42.27 -14.46
N LEU A 185 -28.14 41.89 -14.76
CA LEU A 185 -27.64 40.53 -14.66
C LEU A 185 -27.00 40.33 -13.29
N THR A 186 -27.45 39.35 -12.55
CA THR A 186 -26.90 39.03 -11.23
C THR A 186 -26.54 37.56 -11.14
N TRP A 187 -25.50 37.24 -10.39
CA TRP A 187 -25.08 35.89 -10.15
C TRP A 187 -25.50 35.43 -8.75
N VAL A 188 -25.98 34.19 -8.66
CA VAL A 188 -26.09 33.42 -7.41
C VAL A 188 -24.97 32.40 -7.44
N THR A 189 -23.96 32.65 -6.63
CA THR A 189 -22.73 31.84 -6.55
C THR A 189 -22.76 30.92 -5.34
N PRO A 190 -21.96 29.85 -5.32
CA PRO A 190 -21.63 29.13 -4.10
C PRO A 190 -21.12 30.08 -2.99
N ILE A 191 -21.34 29.71 -1.73
CA ILE A 191 -21.15 30.60 -0.54
C ILE A 191 -19.72 31.20 -0.46
N ASP A 192 -18.72 30.50 -0.96
CA ASP A 192 -17.32 30.88 -0.82
C ASP A 192 -16.67 31.52 -2.05
N VAL A 193 -17.46 31.85 -3.07
CA VAL A 193 -16.94 32.49 -4.27
C VAL A 193 -17.18 34.00 -4.18
N PRO A 194 -16.12 34.81 -3.95
CA PRO A 194 -16.26 36.26 -3.96
C PRO A 194 -16.69 36.70 -5.37
N PRO A 195 -17.71 37.52 -5.51
CA PRO A 195 -18.17 37.96 -6.81
C PRO A 195 -17.19 38.95 -7.43
N SER A 196 -16.27 38.46 -8.26
CA SER A 196 -15.54 39.32 -9.19
C SER A 196 -16.36 39.36 -10.49
N VAL A 197 -17.17 40.41 -10.62
CA VAL A 197 -18.11 40.54 -11.72
C VAL A 197 -17.81 41.80 -12.52
N SER A 198 -17.65 41.65 -13.83
CA SER A 198 -17.65 42.76 -14.78
C SER A 198 -18.90 42.73 -15.64
N SER A 199 -19.45 43.90 -15.99
CA SER A 199 -20.63 43.98 -16.80
C SER A 199 -20.39 44.94 -17.98
N SER A 200 -20.92 44.60 -19.15
CA SER A 200 -20.84 45.39 -20.34
C SER A 200 -22.16 45.31 -21.13
N VAL A 201 -22.38 46.35 -21.95
CA VAL A 201 -23.53 46.38 -22.89
C VAL A 201 -22.99 46.72 -24.27
N THR A 202 -23.31 45.91 -25.24
CA THR A 202 -22.94 46.11 -26.63
C THR A 202 -24.20 46.22 -27.49
N ARG A 203 -24.17 47.13 -28.48
CA ARG A 203 -25.24 47.28 -29.45
C ARG A 203 -24.78 46.83 -30.82
N TRP A 204 -25.56 45.98 -31.45
CA TRP A 204 -25.35 45.54 -32.81
C TRP A 204 -26.69 45.67 -33.58
N HIS A 205 -26.76 46.61 -34.51
CA HIS A 205 -28.03 46.96 -35.20
C HIS A 205 -29.17 47.26 -34.18
N ASN A 206 -30.20 46.46 -34.21
CA ASN A 206 -31.36 46.59 -33.33
C ASN A 206 -31.30 45.72 -32.08
N THR A 207 -30.16 45.01 -31.81
CA THR A 207 -30.01 44.14 -30.67
C THR A 207 -29.09 44.76 -29.63
N LEU A 208 -29.54 44.79 -28.39
CA LEU A 208 -28.74 45.14 -27.22
C LEU A 208 -28.37 43.84 -26.50
N THR A 209 -27.06 43.64 -26.36
CA THR A 209 -26.51 42.48 -25.67
C THR A 209 -25.97 42.91 -24.31
N TYR A 210 -26.59 42.46 -23.26
CA TYR A 210 -26.15 42.63 -21.89
C TYR A 210 -25.28 41.43 -21.52
N THR A 211 -24.03 41.70 -21.08
CA THR A 211 -23.03 40.67 -20.73
C THR A 211 -22.58 40.89 -19.30
N SER A 212 -22.54 39.83 -18.52
CA SER A 212 -21.96 39.80 -17.20
C SER A 212 -20.94 38.67 -17.13
N VAL A 213 -19.70 38.99 -16.77
CA VAL A 213 -18.60 38.02 -16.65
C VAL A 213 -18.25 37.85 -15.18
N LEU A 214 -18.39 36.61 -14.70
CA LEU A 214 -17.97 36.16 -13.38
C LEU A 214 -16.61 35.46 -13.52
N THR A 215 -15.61 35.93 -12.79
CA THR A 215 -14.30 35.26 -12.69
C THR A 215 -14.23 34.50 -11.38
N MET A 216 -13.94 33.19 -11.43
CA MET A 216 -13.76 32.37 -10.25
C MET A 216 -12.60 31.38 -10.43
N THR A 217 -12.04 30.92 -9.31
CA THR A 217 -11.08 29.81 -9.27
C THR A 217 -11.81 28.60 -8.69
N PRO A 218 -12.12 27.58 -9.50
CA PRO A 218 -12.79 26.38 -9.03
C PRO A 218 -11.93 25.62 -7.99
N ALA A 219 -12.58 25.08 -6.98
CA ALA A 219 -12.02 24.16 -6.02
C ALA A 219 -12.89 22.90 -5.96
N LEU A 220 -12.34 21.79 -5.46
CA LEU A 220 -13.07 20.52 -5.36
C LEU A 220 -14.43 20.67 -4.66
N LYS A 221 -14.51 21.48 -3.59
CA LYS A 221 -15.74 21.75 -2.86
C LYS A 221 -16.87 22.37 -3.72
N HIS A 222 -16.54 22.95 -4.88
CA HIS A 222 -17.50 23.52 -5.80
C HIS A 222 -18.08 22.49 -6.77
N HIS A 223 -17.52 21.28 -6.84
CA HIS A 223 -18.01 20.20 -7.69
C HIS A 223 -19.46 19.83 -7.30
N GLY A 224 -20.34 19.76 -8.29
CA GLY A 224 -21.77 19.47 -8.11
C GLY A 224 -22.60 20.65 -7.59
N GLN A 225 -22.00 21.79 -7.25
CA GLN A 225 -22.74 22.98 -6.85
C GLN A 225 -23.34 23.72 -8.05
N SER A 226 -24.37 24.52 -7.78
CA SER A 226 -25.10 25.26 -8.80
C SER A 226 -24.67 26.71 -8.86
N LEU A 227 -24.46 27.20 -10.08
CA LEU A 227 -24.21 28.58 -10.41
C LEU A 227 -25.37 29.10 -11.24
N THR A 228 -26.02 30.19 -10.80
CA THR A 228 -27.21 30.73 -11.50
C THR A 228 -26.98 32.16 -11.95
N CYS A 229 -27.23 32.41 -13.23
CA CYS A 229 -27.34 33.75 -13.76
C CYS A 229 -28.81 34.15 -13.81
N ARG A 230 -29.15 35.29 -13.23
CA ARG A 230 -30.52 35.84 -13.20
C ARG A 230 -30.56 37.18 -13.91
N VAL A 231 -31.43 37.26 -14.91
CA VAL A 231 -31.82 38.52 -15.51
C VAL A 231 -33.04 39.07 -14.75
N ARG A 232 -32.96 40.33 -14.37
CA ARG A 232 -34.01 41.01 -13.61
C ARG A 232 -34.41 42.34 -14.26
N TYR A 233 -35.67 42.46 -14.57
CA TYR A 233 -36.38 43.69 -14.89
C TYR A 233 -37.20 44.16 -13.66
N PRO A 234 -37.73 45.40 -13.65
CA PRO A 234 -38.49 45.88 -12.48
C PRO A 234 -39.73 45.03 -12.11
N SER A 235 -40.35 44.35 -13.07
CA SER A 235 -41.58 43.57 -12.86
C SER A 235 -41.46 42.10 -13.11
N VAL A 236 -40.37 41.61 -13.74
CA VAL A 236 -40.16 40.19 -14.09
C VAL A 236 -38.72 39.80 -13.92
N SER A 237 -38.47 38.52 -13.75
CA SER A 237 -37.14 37.96 -13.76
C SER A 237 -37.12 36.55 -14.34
N SER A 238 -36.03 36.16 -14.90
CA SER A 238 -35.75 34.81 -15.41
C SER A 238 -34.33 34.40 -15.06
N GLU A 239 -34.08 33.10 -15.04
CA GLU A 239 -32.75 32.59 -14.63
C GLU A 239 -32.38 31.35 -15.41
N GLN A 240 -31.05 31.16 -15.51
CA GLN A 240 -30.40 29.96 -16.03
C GLN A 240 -29.41 29.46 -15.03
N THR A 241 -29.46 28.15 -14.73
CA THR A 241 -28.58 27.48 -13.78
C THR A 241 -27.63 26.53 -14.51
N LEU A 242 -26.41 26.52 -14.08
CA LEU A 242 -25.32 25.63 -14.51
C LEU A 242 -24.82 24.84 -13.29
N THR A 243 -24.70 23.52 -13.40
CA THR A 243 -24.03 22.70 -12.39
C THR A 243 -22.53 22.68 -12.67
N LEU A 244 -21.73 22.98 -11.67
CA LEU A 244 -20.28 23.04 -11.78
C LEU A 244 -19.68 21.61 -11.77
N THR A 245 -19.11 21.20 -12.89
CA THR A 245 -18.34 19.96 -12.99
C THR A 245 -16.87 20.29 -12.94
N VAL A 246 -16.29 20.32 -11.73
CA VAL A 246 -14.87 20.62 -11.53
C VAL A 246 -14.04 19.40 -11.86
N GLN A 247 -13.07 19.57 -12.75
CA GLN A 247 -12.07 18.56 -13.09
C GLN A 247 -10.89 18.67 -12.14
N TYR A 248 -10.36 17.51 -11.68
CA TYR A 248 -9.24 17.46 -10.74
C TYR A 248 -8.41 16.18 -10.89
N ALA A 249 -7.16 16.27 -10.47
CA ALA A 249 -6.24 15.15 -10.43
C ALA A 249 -6.73 14.05 -9.48
N PRO A 250 -6.28 12.80 -9.64
CA PRO A 250 -6.58 11.71 -8.72
C PRO A 250 -6.30 12.08 -7.27
N GLN A 251 -7.31 11.95 -6.41
CA GLN A 251 -7.24 12.22 -4.97
C GLN A 251 -7.84 11.07 -4.17
N ASN A 252 -7.51 10.99 -2.87
CA ASN A 252 -8.03 9.97 -1.96
C ASN A 252 -7.82 8.54 -2.46
N LEU A 253 -6.65 8.29 -3.11
CA LEU A 253 -6.28 6.95 -3.56
C LEU A 253 -6.22 6.02 -2.35
N SER A 254 -7.07 5.01 -2.35
CA SER A 254 -7.19 4.04 -1.26
C SER A 254 -7.04 2.62 -1.77
N ILE A 255 -6.47 1.77 -0.90
CA ILE A 255 -6.37 0.34 -1.13
C ILE A 255 -7.13 -0.35 0.00
N THR A 256 -8.09 -1.19 -0.36
CA THR A 256 -8.91 -1.96 0.59
C THR A 256 -8.85 -3.44 0.25
N SER A 257 -8.85 -4.29 1.27
CA SER A 257 -8.87 -5.73 1.11
C SER A 257 -10.09 -6.30 1.82
N THR A 258 -10.60 -7.41 1.32
CA THR A 258 -11.71 -8.15 1.94
C THR A 258 -11.38 -8.63 3.36
N ASN A 259 -10.10 -8.73 3.71
CA ASN A 259 -9.61 -9.35 4.94
C ASN A 259 -8.87 -8.40 5.89
N SER A 260 -8.69 -7.11 5.57
CA SER A 260 -7.93 -6.18 6.41
C SER A 260 -8.29 -4.72 6.14
N VAL A 261 -8.33 -3.93 7.21
CA VAL A 261 -8.64 -2.48 7.18
C VAL A 261 -7.38 -1.62 7.04
N ASN A 262 -6.18 -2.20 7.06
CA ASN A 262 -4.93 -1.46 6.99
C ASN A 262 -4.49 -1.26 5.54
N ASN A 263 -4.52 -0.02 5.08
CA ASN A 263 -4.27 0.37 3.69
C ASN A 263 -2.81 0.23 3.19
N SER A 264 -1.86 -0.17 4.01
CA SER A 264 -0.44 -0.27 3.64
C SER A 264 0.15 -1.67 3.79
N TRP A 265 -0.49 -2.54 4.54
CA TRP A 265 -0.07 -3.92 4.73
C TRP A 265 -1.27 -4.86 4.78
N VAL A 266 -1.19 -5.98 4.09
CA VAL A 266 -2.21 -7.05 4.09
C VAL A 266 -1.54 -8.40 4.27
N ASN A 267 -1.99 -9.15 5.28
CA ASN A 267 -1.64 -10.55 5.47
C ASN A 267 -2.65 -11.42 4.73
N MET A 268 -2.14 -12.29 3.89
CA MET A 268 -2.91 -13.30 3.17
C MET A 268 -2.53 -14.69 3.66
N LYS A 269 -3.44 -15.64 3.59
CA LYS A 269 -3.16 -17.06 3.90
C LYS A 269 -3.03 -17.86 2.62
N GLU A 270 -2.02 -18.72 2.56
CA GLU A 270 -1.82 -19.63 1.42
C GLU A 270 -3.08 -20.41 1.10
N GLY A 271 -3.38 -20.52 -0.19
CA GLY A 271 -4.54 -21.27 -0.72
C GLY A 271 -5.88 -20.54 -0.62
N ILE A 272 -5.99 -19.44 0.15
CA ILE A 272 -7.26 -18.71 0.35
C ILE A 272 -7.40 -17.62 -0.71
N PRO A 273 -8.52 -17.60 -1.47
CA PRO A 273 -8.75 -16.54 -2.45
C PRO A 273 -8.82 -15.17 -1.77
N THR A 274 -8.14 -14.19 -2.33
CA THR A 274 -8.10 -12.83 -1.79
C THR A 274 -8.25 -11.82 -2.92
N SER A 275 -9.04 -10.77 -2.67
CA SER A 275 -9.21 -9.66 -3.61
C SER A 275 -8.89 -8.34 -2.95
N ILE A 276 -8.20 -7.49 -3.67
CA ILE A 276 -7.75 -6.17 -3.22
C ILE A 276 -8.25 -5.13 -4.20
N LEU A 277 -8.95 -4.13 -3.68
CA LEU A 277 -9.47 -3.02 -4.45
C LEU A 277 -8.57 -1.80 -4.31
N CYS A 278 -8.18 -1.25 -5.43
CA CYS A 278 -7.66 0.11 -5.52
C CYS A 278 -8.77 1.04 -6.00
N SER A 279 -9.07 2.09 -5.25
CA SER A 279 -10.09 3.08 -5.59
C SER A 279 -9.58 4.50 -5.44
N VAL A 280 -10.08 5.41 -6.28
CA VAL A 280 -9.65 6.79 -6.35
C VAL A 280 -10.83 7.70 -6.66
N GLN A 281 -10.70 8.97 -6.31
CA GLN A 281 -11.65 10.01 -6.71
C GLN A 281 -10.97 10.94 -7.72
N SER A 282 -11.56 11.12 -8.90
CA SER A 282 -11.04 12.00 -9.94
C SER A 282 -12.11 12.38 -10.96
N VAL A 283 -11.96 13.53 -11.58
CA VAL A 283 -12.74 13.97 -12.74
C VAL A 283 -11.76 14.62 -13.74
N PRO A 284 -11.62 14.10 -14.98
CA PRO A 284 -12.21 12.86 -15.49
C PRO A 284 -11.78 11.60 -14.72
N VAL A 285 -12.48 10.51 -14.96
CA VAL A 285 -12.13 9.21 -14.37
C VAL A 285 -10.70 8.83 -14.70
N SER A 286 -10.00 8.21 -13.74
CA SER A 286 -8.60 7.85 -13.86
C SER A 286 -8.38 6.55 -14.63
N ASN A 287 -7.20 6.42 -15.22
CA ASN A 287 -6.62 5.14 -15.58
C ASN A 287 -5.91 4.59 -14.34
N LEU A 288 -6.30 3.41 -13.90
CA LEU A 288 -5.67 2.71 -12.78
C LEU A 288 -4.77 1.59 -13.26
N THR A 289 -3.64 1.41 -12.59
CA THR A 289 -2.66 0.38 -12.91
C THR A 289 -2.11 -0.26 -11.64
N TRP A 290 -2.19 -1.58 -11.53
CA TRP A 290 -1.46 -2.36 -10.54
C TRP A 290 -0.08 -2.75 -11.06
N ARG A 291 0.96 -2.55 -10.24
CA ARG A 291 2.34 -2.95 -10.51
C ARG A 291 2.90 -3.79 -9.37
N HIS A 292 3.74 -4.74 -9.71
CA HIS A 292 4.54 -5.54 -8.79
C HIS A 292 5.97 -5.62 -9.30
N LEU A 293 6.96 -5.27 -8.48
CA LEU A 293 8.37 -5.21 -8.86
C LEU A 293 8.64 -4.43 -10.17
N GLY A 294 7.88 -3.34 -10.39
CA GLY A 294 7.98 -2.53 -11.62
C GLY A 294 7.21 -3.08 -12.84
N VAL A 295 6.70 -4.31 -12.76
CA VAL A 295 5.93 -4.93 -13.85
C VAL A 295 4.45 -4.61 -13.69
N THR A 296 3.80 -4.22 -14.78
CA THR A 296 2.35 -4.01 -14.82
C THR A 296 1.61 -5.35 -14.80
N LEU A 297 0.75 -5.53 -13.80
CA LEU A 297 -0.07 -6.72 -13.63
C LEU A 297 -1.44 -6.58 -14.31
N ASN A 298 -2.08 -5.46 -14.05
CA ASN A 298 -3.42 -5.15 -14.54
C ASN A 298 -3.58 -3.65 -14.72
N THR A 299 -4.42 -3.24 -15.66
CA THR A 299 -4.75 -1.85 -15.90
C THR A 299 -6.20 -1.71 -16.34
N THR A 300 -6.82 -0.59 -15.97
CA THR A 300 -8.11 -0.19 -16.50
C THR A 300 -8.04 1.23 -17.00
N SER A 301 -8.76 1.50 -18.07
CA SER A 301 -9.02 2.84 -18.57
C SER A 301 -10.45 3.23 -18.25
N SER A 302 -10.65 4.47 -17.81
CA SER A 302 -11.99 5.00 -17.53
C SER A 302 -12.75 4.30 -16.39
N SER A 303 -12.03 3.96 -15.31
CA SER A 303 -12.63 3.49 -14.06
C SER A 303 -11.85 3.98 -12.86
N ASN A 304 -12.54 4.47 -11.86
CA ASN A 304 -11.95 4.87 -10.58
C ASN A 304 -11.79 3.70 -9.59
N GLU A 305 -11.95 2.46 -10.07
CA GLU A 305 -11.81 1.23 -9.30
C GLU A 305 -11.10 0.16 -10.10
N LEU A 306 -10.15 -0.53 -9.48
CA LEU A 306 -9.41 -1.64 -10.08
C LEU A 306 -9.12 -2.74 -9.06
N TRP A 307 -9.64 -3.94 -9.33
CA TRP A 307 -9.43 -5.12 -8.52
C TRP A 307 -8.15 -5.85 -8.89
N LEU A 308 -7.40 -6.26 -7.87
CA LEU A 308 -6.32 -7.24 -7.94
C LEU A 308 -6.82 -8.52 -7.27
N VAL A 309 -6.96 -9.60 -8.04
CA VAL A 309 -7.56 -10.85 -7.58
C VAL A 309 -6.52 -11.96 -7.56
N PHE A 310 -6.42 -12.63 -6.42
CA PHE A 310 -5.63 -13.83 -6.20
C PHE A 310 -6.57 -15.03 -6.01
N PRO A 311 -6.86 -15.81 -7.05
CA PRO A 311 -7.77 -16.97 -6.95
C PRO A 311 -7.26 -18.04 -5.98
N GLN A 312 -5.95 -18.20 -5.92
CA GLN A 312 -5.22 -19.04 -4.98
C GLN A 312 -3.94 -18.32 -4.58
N VAL A 313 -3.84 -17.97 -3.32
CA VAL A 313 -2.67 -17.26 -2.79
C VAL A 313 -1.51 -18.23 -2.63
N THR A 314 -0.31 -17.83 -3.07
CA THR A 314 0.94 -18.57 -2.93
C THR A 314 2.02 -17.73 -2.27
N PRO A 315 3.01 -18.32 -1.58
CA PRO A 315 4.09 -17.58 -0.91
C PRO A 315 4.88 -16.66 -1.84
N GLN A 316 5.00 -17.01 -3.13
CA GLN A 316 5.71 -16.22 -4.15
C GLN A 316 5.03 -14.89 -4.49
N GLN A 317 3.76 -14.73 -4.10
CA GLN A 317 3.01 -13.49 -4.29
C GLN A 317 3.22 -12.48 -3.16
N ALA A 318 4.00 -12.83 -2.14
CA ALA A 318 4.43 -11.86 -1.13
C ALA A 318 5.31 -10.79 -1.77
N GLY A 319 5.20 -9.55 -1.29
CA GLY A 319 6.02 -8.46 -1.79
C GLY A 319 5.30 -7.12 -1.85
N VAL A 320 5.92 -6.17 -2.54
CA VAL A 320 5.44 -4.80 -2.64
C VAL A 320 4.66 -4.62 -3.94
N TYR A 321 3.43 -4.17 -3.79
CA TYR A 321 2.52 -3.82 -4.88
C TYR A 321 2.27 -2.33 -4.89
N GLN A 322 2.08 -1.75 -6.06
CA GLN A 322 1.83 -0.34 -6.24
C GLN A 322 0.59 -0.14 -7.10
N CYS A 323 -0.36 0.64 -6.61
CA CYS A 323 -1.47 1.14 -7.40
C CYS A 323 -1.17 2.57 -7.83
N VAL A 324 -1.27 2.83 -9.13
CA VAL A 324 -1.07 4.13 -9.75
C VAL A 324 -2.36 4.54 -10.43
N ALA A 325 -2.83 5.74 -10.12
CA ALA A 325 -3.96 6.39 -10.75
C ALA A 325 -3.48 7.60 -11.55
N GLY A 326 -4.00 7.82 -12.76
CA GLY A 326 -3.63 8.97 -13.57
C GLY A 326 -4.77 9.45 -14.46
N ASN A 327 -4.94 10.78 -14.56
CA ASN A 327 -5.74 11.44 -15.57
C ASN A 327 -4.93 12.60 -16.20
N GLU A 328 -5.52 13.40 -17.05
CA GLU A 328 -4.86 14.55 -17.72
C GLU A 328 -4.44 15.68 -16.76
N HIS A 329 -4.95 15.68 -15.53
CA HIS A 329 -4.64 16.70 -14.52
C HIS A 329 -3.54 16.27 -13.55
N GLY A 330 -3.18 14.97 -13.49
CA GLY A 330 -2.10 14.50 -12.64
C GLY A 330 -2.13 13.01 -12.37
N THR A 331 -1.26 12.60 -11.45
CA THR A 331 -1.11 11.21 -11.01
C THR A 331 -1.06 11.12 -9.50
N ALA A 332 -1.57 10.01 -8.96
CA ALA A 332 -1.44 9.61 -7.57
C ALA A 332 -0.98 8.15 -7.50
N GLU A 333 -0.19 7.81 -6.48
CA GLU A 333 0.27 6.45 -6.28
C GLU A 333 0.16 6.04 -4.82
N ARG A 334 -0.05 4.75 -4.59
CA ARG A 334 -0.07 4.15 -3.26
C ARG A 334 0.55 2.77 -3.28
N VAL A 335 1.34 2.49 -2.25
CA VAL A 335 2.07 1.24 -2.07
C VAL A 335 1.36 0.37 -1.04
N LEU A 336 1.32 -0.93 -1.32
CA LEU A 336 0.81 -1.99 -0.46
C LEU A 336 1.86 -3.08 -0.31
N THR A 337 2.15 -3.50 0.91
CA THR A 337 2.96 -4.68 1.17
C THR A 337 2.06 -5.89 1.47
N LEU A 338 2.22 -6.95 0.67
CA LEU A 338 1.54 -8.22 0.89
C LEU A 338 2.49 -9.21 1.56
N SER A 339 2.07 -9.79 2.65
CA SER A 339 2.69 -10.96 3.26
C SER A 339 1.78 -12.18 3.10
N VAL A 340 2.38 -13.34 2.91
CA VAL A 340 1.64 -14.60 2.79
C VAL A 340 2.03 -15.50 3.95
N GLU A 341 1.05 -15.88 4.74
CA GLU A 341 1.20 -16.83 5.83
C GLU A 341 1.00 -18.25 5.31
N TYR A 342 1.92 -19.16 5.67
CA TYR A 342 1.90 -20.55 5.22
C TYR A 342 2.55 -21.50 6.24
N ALA A 343 2.12 -22.77 6.16
CA ALA A 343 2.64 -23.85 6.95
C ALA A 343 4.13 -24.12 6.64
N PRO A 344 4.88 -24.74 7.56
CA PRO A 344 6.26 -25.17 7.31
C PRO A 344 6.38 -26.00 6.04
N GLN A 345 7.24 -25.55 5.11
CA GLN A 345 7.52 -26.21 3.83
C GLN A 345 9.02 -26.37 3.63
N ASN A 346 9.43 -27.28 2.72
CA ASN A 346 10.84 -27.49 2.34
C ASN A 346 11.74 -27.79 3.54
N LEU A 347 11.21 -28.57 4.54
CA LEU A 347 11.99 -28.98 5.68
C LEU A 347 13.19 -29.81 5.22
N SER A 348 14.40 -29.36 5.50
CA SER A 348 15.64 -29.97 5.07
C SER A 348 16.56 -30.22 6.25
N ILE A 349 17.34 -31.32 6.17
CA ILE A 349 18.37 -31.66 7.13
C ILE A 349 19.70 -31.72 6.38
N THR A 350 20.68 -30.94 6.82
CA THR A 350 22.03 -30.89 6.24
C THR A 350 23.07 -31.13 7.31
N SER A 351 24.14 -31.82 6.96
CA SER A 351 25.28 -32.09 7.84
C SER A 351 26.56 -31.55 7.23
N THR A 352 27.52 -31.16 8.07
CA THR A 352 28.85 -30.73 7.66
C THR A 352 29.64 -31.81 6.92
N ASN A 353 29.28 -33.09 7.09
CA ASN A 353 30.06 -34.24 6.63
C ASN A 353 29.32 -35.12 5.60
N SER A 354 28.10 -34.82 5.18
CA SER A 354 27.36 -35.67 4.25
C SER A 354 26.26 -34.92 3.48
N VAL A 355 26.10 -35.26 2.22
CA VAL A 355 25.12 -34.66 1.29
C VAL A 355 23.77 -35.42 1.25
N ASN A 356 23.68 -36.55 1.97
CA ASN A 356 22.45 -37.35 1.98
C ASN A 356 21.53 -36.96 3.16
N ASN A 357 20.43 -36.35 2.83
CA ASN A 357 19.49 -35.79 3.80
C ASN A 357 18.73 -36.78 4.71
N SER A 358 18.87 -38.07 4.49
CA SER A 358 18.15 -39.11 5.27
C SER A 358 19.05 -40.02 6.09
N TRP A 359 20.34 -40.03 5.82
CA TRP A 359 21.34 -40.84 6.52
C TRP A 359 22.68 -40.10 6.65
N VAL A 360 23.24 -40.08 7.84
CA VAL A 360 24.53 -39.45 8.13
C VAL A 360 25.42 -40.44 8.88
N ASN A 361 26.63 -40.67 8.33
CA ASN A 361 27.71 -41.39 9.02
C ASN A 361 28.60 -40.40 9.76
N MET A 362 28.73 -40.59 11.05
CA MET A 362 29.62 -39.86 11.94
C MET A 362 30.81 -40.74 12.33
N LYS A 363 31.92 -40.12 12.67
CA LYS A 363 33.08 -40.84 13.20
C LYS A 363 33.24 -40.58 14.68
N GLU A 364 33.46 -41.62 15.47
CA GLU A 364 33.71 -41.52 16.91
C GLU A 364 34.77 -40.46 17.22
N GLY A 365 34.51 -39.63 18.23
CA GLY A 365 35.40 -38.59 18.71
C GLY A 365 35.48 -37.33 17.85
N ILE A 366 34.89 -37.32 16.64
CA ILE A 366 34.91 -36.15 15.74
C ILE A 366 33.65 -35.31 15.94
N PRO A 367 33.77 -34.02 16.27
CA PRO A 367 32.63 -33.13 16.41
C PRO A 367 31.83 -33.09 15.12
N THR A 368 30.49 -33.16 15.24
CA THR A 368 29.58 -33.13 14.10
C THR A 368 28.39 -32.25 14.43
N SER A 369 27.99 -31.38 13.48
CA SER A 369 26.82 -30.52 13.61
C SER A 369 25.84 -30.80 12.46
N ILE A 370 24.56 -30.84 12.79
CA ILE A 370 23.47 -31.15 11.86
C ILE A 370 22.48 -30.01 11.93
N LEU A 371 22.20 -29.41 10.80
CA LEU A 371 21.24 -28.31 10.66
C LEU A 371 19.89 -28.84 10.17
N CYS A 372 18.84 -28.50 10.88
CA CYS A 372 17.48 -28.57 10.40
C CYS A 372 17.03 -27.17 9.97
N SER A 373 16.60 -27.01 8.72
CA SER A 373 16.10 -25.74 8.19
C SER A 373 14.76 -25.92 7.49
N VAL A 374 13.91 -24.89 7.58
CA VAL A 374 12.55 -24.89 7.08
C VAL A 374 12.20 -23.53 6.49
N GLN A 375 11.23 -23.48 5.59
CA GLN A 375 10.63 -22.24 5.09
C GLN A 375 9.20 -22.16 5.63
N SER A 376 8.88 -21.07 6.33
CA SER A 376 7.55 -20.81 6.87
C SER A 376 7.35 -19.33 7.17
N PHE A 377 6.12 -18.90 7.12
CA PHE A 377 5.72 -17.62 7.66
C PHE A 377 4.33 -17.74 8.33
N PRO A 378 4.17 -17.36 9.60
CA PRO A 378 5.22 -16.94 10.54
C PRO A 378 6.34 -17.97 10.71
N VAL A 379 7.47 -17.52 11.27
CA VAL A 379 8.60 -18.42 11.56
C VAL A 379 8.18 -19.55 12.48
N SER A 380 8.73 -20.76 12.23
CA SER A 380 8.38 -21.97 12.95
C SER A 380 9.06 -22.08 14.32
N ASN A 381 8.47 -22.92 15.18
CA ASN A 381 9.15 -23.54 16.30
C ASN A 381 9.76 -24.84 15.81
N LEU A 382 11.08 -24.99 15.92
CA LEU A 382 11.80 -26.18 15.54
C LEU A 382 12.15 -27.03 16.76
N THR A 383 12.01 -28.36 16.63
CA THR A 383 12.28 -29.31 17.69
C THR A 383 13.02 -30.53 17.14
N TRP A 384 14.19 -30.86 17.73
CA TRP A 384 14.82 -32.15 17.53
C TRP A 384 14.33 -33.18 18.55
N ARG A 385 13.97 -34.37 18.05
CA ARG A 385 13.56 -35.52 18.86
C ARG A 385 14.40 -36.74 18.55
N HIS A 386 14.67 -37.54 19.57
CA HIS A 386 15.30 -38.86 19.45
C HIS A 386 14.52 -39.86 20.31
N LEU A 387 14.09 -40.98 19.72
CA LEU A 387 13.26 -41.98 20.38
C LEU A 387 12.02 -41.38 21.12
N GLY A 388 11.40 -40.35 20.50
CA GLY A 388 10.24 -39.66 21.09
C GLY A 388 10.58 -38.62 22.16
N VAL A 389 11.84 -38.53 22.61
CA VAL A 389 12.29 -37.56 23.61
C VAL A 389 12.79 -36.28 22.88
N THR A 390 12.37 -35.13 23.38
CA THR A 390 12.85 -33.82 22.89
C THR A 390 14.28 -33.58 23.37
N LEU A 391 15.18 -33.35 22.43
CA LEU A 391 16.59 -33.04 22.67
C LEU A 391 16.81 -31.55 22.78
N ASN A 392 16.28 -30.81 21.82
CA ASN A 392 16.47 -29.37 21.70
C ASN A 392 15.27 -28.75 21.01
N THR A 393 14.93 -27.51 21.39
CA THR A 393 13.83 -26.74 20.80
C THR A 393 14.26 -25.30 20.63
N ARG A 394 13.90 -24.70 19.51
CA ARG A 394 14.10 -23.28 19.26
C ARG A 394 12.82 -22.67 18.75
N SER A 395 12.32 -21.70 19.51
CA SER A 395 11.12 -20.95 19.13
C SER A 395 11.45 -19.81 18.18
N SER A 396 10.54 -19.52 17.26
CA SER A 396 10.64 -18.41 16.32
C SER A 396 11.92 -18.41 15.49
N SER A 397 12.28 -19.57 14.96
CA SER A 397 13.47 -19.73 14.11
C SER A 397 13.21 -20.77 13.04
N ASN A 398 13.63 -20.49 11.83
CA ASN A 398 13.58 -21.44 10.71
C ASN A 398 14.86 -22.29 10.60
N GLU A 399 15.75 -22.24 11.61
CA GLU A 399 16.97 -23.01 11.66
C GLU A 399 17.26 -23.49 13.08
N LEU A 400 17.61 -24.77 13.23
CA LEU A 400 17.98 -25.41 14.51
C LEU A 400 19.12 -26.38 14.32
N TRP A 401 20.23 -26.13 15.02
CA TRP A 401 21.39 -27.01 15.05
C TRP A 401 21.25 -28.09 16.10
N LEU A 402 21.64 -29.31 15.73
CA LEU A 402 21.92 -30.43 16.64
C LEU A 402 23.42 -30.68 16.64
N GLU A 403 24.04 -30.47 17.78
CA GLU A 403 25.49 -30.51 17.93
C GLU A 403 25.92 -31.73 18.73
N PHE A 404 26.90 -32.44 18.24
CA PHE A 404 27.61 -33.53 18.88
C PHE A 404 29.07 -33.12 19.08
N PRO A 405 29.42 -32.51 20.24
CA PRO A 405 30.82 -32.06 20.50
C PRO A 405 31.80 -33.22 20.52
N GLN A 406 31.39 -34.38 20.95
CA GLN A 406 32.09 -35.63 20.90
C GLN A 406 31.14 -36.75 20.49
N VAL A 407 31.34 -37.28 19.31
CA VAL A 407 30.51 -38.38 18.79
C VAL A 407 30.88 -39.70 19.51
N THR A 408 29.85 -40.40 19.94
CA THR A 408 29.97 -41.70 20.60
C THR A 408 29.09 -42.75 19.96
N PRO A 409 29.40 -44.07 20.05
CA PRO A 409 28.58 -45.13 19.46
C PRO A 409 27.13 -45.19 19.96
N GLN A 410 26.83 -44.66 21.16
CA GLN A 410 25.50 -44.62 21.76
C GLN A 410 24.56 -43.64 21.07
N GLN A 411 25.08 -42.76 20.22
CA GLN A 411 24.27 -41.77 19.50
C GLN A 411 23.70 -42.30 18.18
N VAL A 412 23.92 -43.56 17.87
CA VAL A 412 23.31 -44.25 16.72
C VAL A 412 21.78 -44.27 16.92
N GLY A 413 21.05 -43.97 15.85
CA GLY A 413 19.61 -44.10 15.88
C GLY A 413 18.86 -43.13 14.95
N VAL A 414 17.55 -43.08 15.16
CA VAL A 414 16.66 -42.26 14.37
C VAL A 414 16.37 -40.93 15.09
N TYR A 415 16.64 -39.86 14.43
CA TYR A 415 16.40 -38.49 14.88
C TYR A 415 15.31 -37.87 14.01
N GLN A 416 14.46 -37.07 14.60
CA GLN A 416 13.36 -36.41 13.93
C GLN A 416 13.44 -34.90 14.17
N CYS A 417 13.43 -34.13 13.10
CA CYS A 417 13.22 -32.67 13.16
C CYS A 417 11.75 -32.39 12.87
N VAL A 418 11.12 -31.62 13.74
CA VAL A 418 9.73 -31.17 13.61
C VAL A 418 9.71 -29.65 13.57
N ALA A 419 9.04 -29.09 12.59
CA ALA A 419 8.75 -27.67 12.44
C ALA A 419 7.26 -27.45 12.61
N GLU A 420 6.87 -26.45 13.40
CA GLU A 420 5.48 -26.15 13.70
C GLU A 420 5.25 -24.64 13.73
N ASN A 421 4.19 -24.16 13.07
CA ASN A 421 3.63 -22.82 13.23
C ASN A 421 2.11 -22.92 13.34
N GLU A 422 1.40 -21.80 13.43
CA GLU A 422 -0.06 -21.76 13.54
C GLU A 422 -0.82 -22.28 12.31
N HIS A 423 -0.14 -22.48 11.18
CA HIS A 423 -0.74 -22.97 9.92
C HIS A 423 -0.51 -24.47 9.70
N GLY A 424 0.40 -25.10 10.45
CA GLY A 424 0.63 -26.52 10.32
C GLY A 424 1.96 -27.01 10.87
N THR A 425 2.25 -28.27 10.58
CA THR A 425 3.46 -28.97 11.01
C THR A 425 4.12 -29.67 9.83
N ALA A 426 5.44 -29.73 9.84
CA ALA A 426 6.23 -30.55 8.95
C ALA A 426 7.26 -31.33 9.75
N GLU A 427 7.56 -32.56 9.34
CA GLU A 427 8.53 -33.40 10.00
C GLU A 427 9.47 -34.08 9.01
N ARG A 428 10.71 -34.32 9.42
CA ARG A 428 11.71 -35.04 8.66
C ARG A 428 12.55 -35.91 9.55
N VAL A 429 12.81 -37.12 9.09
CA VAL A 429 13.57 -38.14 9.82
C VAL A 429 14.98 -38.24 9.26
N LEU A 430 15.96 -38.42 10.16
CA LEU A 430 17.36 -38.65 9.89
C LEU A 430 17.84 -39.87 10.64
N THR A 431 18.53 -40.78 9.97
CA THR A 431 19.21 -41.90 10.60
C THR A 431 20.68 -41.58 10.80
N LEU A 432 21.18 -41.64 12.03
CA LEU A 432 22.58 -41.49 12.37
C LEU A 432 23.23 -42.82 12.56
N SER A 433 24.36 -43.00 11.93
CA SER A 433 25.29 -44.12 12.10
C SER A 433 26.63 -43.59 12.62
N VAL A 434 27.25 -44.31 13.51
CA VAL A 434 28.57 -43.94 14.03
C VAL A 434 29.57 -45.02 13.65
N GLU A 435 30.65 -44.61 13.00
CA GLU A 435 31.81 -45.45 12.71
C GLU A 435 32.83 -45.35 13.86
N TYR A 436 33.26 -46.51 14.37
CA TYR A 436 34.19 -46.58 15.50
C TYR A 436 35.11 -47.76 15.39
N LYS A 437 36.28 -47.65 16.07
CA LYS A 437 37.25 -48.75 16.15
C LYS A 437 36.70 -49.94 16.95
N PRO A 438 37.25 -51.15 16.76
CA PRO A 438 36.85 -52.31 17.55
C PRO A 438 37.05 -52.12 19.05
N GLU A 439 36.01 -52.50 19.80
CA GLU A 439 36.01 -52.54 21.26
C GLU A 439 35.63 -53.94 21.73
N ILE A 440 36.34 -54.49 22.73
CA ILE A 440 36.05 -55.79 23.28
C ILE A 440 34.65 -55.73 23.96
N SER A 441 33.74 -56.61 23.52
CA SER A 441 32.36 -56.64 24.04
C SER A 441 32.17 -57.57 25.23
N ARG A 442 33.04 -58.54 25.40
CA ARG A 442 33.13 -59.45 26.54
C ARG A 442 34.59 -59.76 26.81
N ASP A 443 34.91 -59.92 28.09
CA ASP A 443 36.28 -60.33 28.44
C ASP A 443 36.60 -61.66 27.74
N PRO A 444 37.62 -61.66 26.88
CA PRO A 444 38.04 -62.88 26.24
C PRO A 444 38.47 -63.91 27.28
N GLY A 445 38.01 -65.13 27.13
CA GLY A 445 38.33 -66.16 28.08
C GLY A 445 38.37 -67.53 27.41
N CYS A 446 39.09 -68.46 28.08
CA CYS A 446 39.17 -69.86 27.65
C CYS A 446 38.44 -70.78 28.66
N THR A 447 37.69 -71.70 28.15
CA THR A 447 37.11 -72.81 28.89
C THR A 447 37.81 -74.12 28.52
N ARG A 448 38.07 -74.97 29.52
CA ARG A 448 38.74 -76.24 29.27
C ARG A 448 37.79 -77.38 29.54
N THR A 449 37.67 -78.27 28.61
CA THR A 449 37.05 -79.61 28.79
C THR A 449 38.16 -80.68 28.77
N PRO A 450 37.92 -81.95 29.07
CA PRO A 450 38.94 -82.97 29.05
C PRO A 450 39.67 -83.11 27.72
N ASP A 451 38.98 -82.89 26.59
CA ASP A 451 39.46 -83.14 25.25
C ASP A 451 39.81 -81.87 24.45
N VAL A 452 39.29 -80.71 24.87
CA VAL A 452 39.40 -79.44 24.09
C VAL A 452 39.48 -78.19 24.98
N ILE A 453 40.33 -77.29 24.65
CA ILE A 453 40.30 -75.90 25.16
C ILE A 453 39.64 -75.03 24.14
N THR A 454 38.64 -74.28 24.58
CA THR A 454 37.90 -73.35 23.72
C THR A 454 38.05 -71.92 24.25
N CYS A 455 38.58 -71.05 23.45
CA CYS A 455 38.77 -69.59 23.72
C CYS A 455 37.77 -68.83 22.86
N VAL A 456 37.13 -67.81 23.44
CA VAL A 456 36.20 -66.93 22.76
C VAL A 456 36.71 -65.49 22.88
N CYS A 457 36.70 -64.79 21.75
CA CYS A 457 37.01 -63.36 21.64
C CYS A 457 35.89 -62.68 20.86
N ALA A 458 35.33 -61.62 21.40
CA ALA A 458 34.25 -60.89 20.77
C ALA A 458 34.48 -59.38 20.86
N ALA A 459 34.35 -58.73 19.73
CA ALA A 459 34.49 -57.27 19.64
C ALA A 459 33.37 -56.68 18.82
N ARG A 460 32.97 -55.47 19.19
CA ARG A 460 32.02 -54.66 18.43
C ARG A 460 32.76 -53.53 17.72
N SER A 461 32.39 -53.28 16.46
CA SER A 461 32.91 -52.17 15.67
C SER A 461 31.97 -51.82 14.53
N ASN A 462 32.09 -50.59 14.02
CA ASN A 462 31.42 -50.19 12.81
C ASN A 462 32.43 -49.46 11.90
N PRO A 463 32.71 -49.92 10.68
CA PRO A 463 32.29 -51.19 10.08
C PRO A 463 32.75 -52.41 10.91
N PRO A 464 32.10 -53.59 10.73
CA PRO A 464 32.51 -54.80 11.40
C PRO A 464 33.97 -55.07 11.16
N GLY A 465 34.68 -55.47 12.24
CA GLY A 465 36.13 -55.75 12.17
C GLY A 465 36.41 -57.15 11.67
N GLU A 466 37.61 -57.32 11.11
CA GLU A 466 38.18 -58.62 10.79
C GLU A 466 38.92 -59.15 11.99
N LEU A 467 38.55 -60.37 12.47
CA LEU A 467 39.17 -61.02 13.61
C LEU A 467 40.24 -61.99 13.16
N THR A 468 41.41 -61.88 13.79
CA THR A 468 42.54 -62.75 13.52
C THR A 468 43.12 -63.29 14.82
N TRP A 469 43.30 -64.59 14.93
CA TRP A 469 44.04 -65.28 16.01
C TRP A 469 45.50 -65.36 15.65
N HIS A 470 46.37 -64.75 16.42
CA HIS A 470 47.83 -64.92 16.29
C HIS A 470 48.30 -65.97 17.28
N LEU A 471 48.86 -67.05 16.73
CA LEU A 471 49.46 -68.14 17.41
C LEU A 471 51.00 -68.10 17.15
N PRO A 472 51.87 -68.72 17.98
CA PRO A 472 53.26 -68.68 17.81
C PRO A 472 53.79 -69.15 16.44
N LEU A 473 53.06 -69.97 15.72
CA LEU A 473 53.40 -70.56 14.44
C LEU A 473 52.47 -70.20 13.27
N ALA A 474 51.34 -69.55 13.51
CA ALA A 474 50.39 -69.24 12.47
C ALA A 474 49.46 -68.14 12.86
N ASN A 475 48.97 -67.36 11.91
CA ASN A 475 47.88 -66.43 12.02
C ASN A 475 46.61 -67.03 11.38
N LEU A 476 45.52 -67.15 12.13
CA LEU A 476 44.30 -67.77 11.66
C LEU A 476 43.15 -66.74 11.63
N SER A 477 42.57 -66.52 10.50
CA SER A 477 41.40 -65.64 10.32
C SER A 477 40.24 -66.42 9.71
N GLY A 478 39.01 -66.09 10.13
CA GLY A 478 37.84 -66.80 9.63
C GLY A 478 37.79 -68.26 10.12
N ASN A 479 37.23 -69.15 9.30
CA ASN A 479 37.03 -70.58 9.63
C ASN A 479 38.18 -71.40 9.05
N GLN A 480 39.25 -71.63 9.84
CA GLN A 480 40.47 -72.32 9.42
C GLN A 480 40.91 -73.36 10.46
N THR A 481 41.64 -74.37 9.96
CA THR A 481 42.26 -75.39 10.80
C THR A 481 43.74 -75.40 10.51
N HIS A 482 44.57 -75.31 11.54
CA HIS A 482 46.04 -75.46 11.42
C HIS A 482 46.62 -76.33 12.54
N GLY A 483 46.94 -77.51 12.17
CA GLY A 483 47.41 -78.56 13.12
C GLY A 483 46.26 -78.91 14.08
N ARG A 484 46.46 -78.68 15.38
CA ARG A 484 45.46 -78.92 16.47
C ARG A 484 44.58 -77.71 16.77
N PHE A 485 44.84 -76.56 16.08
CA PHE A 485 44.10 -75.33 16.26
C PHE A 485 43.00 -75.25 15.21
N GLN A 486 41.80 -74.93 15.65
CA GLN A 486 40.68 -74.70 14.74
C GLN A 486 40.02 -73.37 15.14
N THR A 487 39.78 -72.53 14.19
CA THR A 487 39.11 -71.27 14.39
C THR A 487 37.73 -71.25 13.72
N TRP A 488 36.81 -70.62 14.38
CA TRP A 488 35.45 -70.38 13.90
C TRP A 488 35.08 -68.97 14.17
N GLN A 489 34.58 -68.25 13.15
CA GLN A 489 34.22 -66.83 13.24
C GLN A 489 32.76 -66.66 12.84
N VAL A 490 32.00 -65.87 13.62
CA VAL A 490 30.63 -65.47 13.35
C VAL A 490 30.58 -63.94 13.43
N ALA A 491 29.98 -63.31 12.43
CA ALA A 491 29.70 -61.88 12.43
C ALA A 491 28.18 -61.70 12.50
N ASP A 492 27.70 -60.96 13.49
CA ASP A 492 26.30 -60.57 13.67
C ASP A 492 26.21 -59.04 13.76
N GLY A 493 25.86 -58.38 12.64
CA GLY A 493 25.85 -56.93 12.54
C GLY A 493 27.24 -56.32 12.84
N GLN A 494 27.33 -55.59 13.96
CA GLN A 494 28.54 -54.89 14.42
C GLN A 494 29.40 -55.77 15.35
N LEU A 495 28.91 -56.94 15.75
CA LEU A 495 29.62 -57.86 16.63
C LEU A 495 30.32 -58.95 15.80
N VAL A 496 31.61 -59.09 16.01
CA VAL A 496 32.37 -60.19 15.49
C VAL A 496 32.82 -61.06 16.67
N THR A 497 32.56 -62.36 16.59
CA THR A 497 32.91 -63.36 17.59
C THR A 497 33.81 -64.41 16.96
N GLY A 498 35.01 -64.56 17.49
CA GLY A 498 35.95 -65.62 17.09
C GLY A 498 36.10 -66.64 18.19
N THR A 499 35.99 -67.91 17.82
CA THR A 499 36.25 -69.01 18.69
C THR A 499 37.49 -69.76 18.22
N LEU A 500 38.46 -69.96 19.11
CA LEU A 500 39.63 -70.75 18.88
C LEU A 500 39.54 -72.04 19.74
N THR A 501 39.62 -73.18 19.09
CA THR A 501 39.64 -74.49 19.76
C THR A 501 40.99 -75.15 19.59
N LEU A 502 41.45 -75.74 20.68
CA LEU A 502 42.70 -76.49 20.70
C LEU A 502 42.43 -77.89 21.25
N GLY A 503 42.67 -78.95 20.48
CA GLY A 503 42.61 -80.34 20.93
C GLY A 503 43.77 -80.61 21.95
N VAL A 504 43.35 -81.12 23.13
CA VAL A 504 44.29 -81.51 24.22
C VAL A 504 45.04 -82.76 23.83
N GLY A 505 46.40 -82.65 23.57
CA GLY A 505 47.32 -83.73 23.33
C GLY A 505 48.46 -83.69 24.30
N GLU A 506 49.22 -84.82 24.49
CA GLU A 506 50.38 -84.88 25.36
C GLU A 506 51.54 -84.02 24.78
N GLY A 507 51.69 -82.80 25.32
CA GLY A 507 52.72 -81.87 24.96
C GLY A 507 52.76 -80.70 25.93
N GLU A 508 53.89 -80.52 26.61
CA GLU A 508 54.09 -79.46 27.59
C GLU A 508 54.30 -78.08 26.96
N GLY A 509 53.59 -77.10 27.48
CA GLY A 509 53.84 -75.70 27.25
C GLY A 509 52.59 -74.83 27.34
N ASP A 510 52.70 -73.70 28.04
CA ASP A 510 51.74 -72.62 27.99
C ASP A 510 51.75 -71.96 26.66
N VAL A 511 50.66 -72.01 25.90
CA VAL A 511 50.49 -71.31 24.61
C VAL A 511 49.69 -70.07 24.83
N THR A 512 50.19 -68.93 24.45
CA THR A 512 49.46 -67.69 24.47
C THR A 512 48.91 -67.42 23.03
N ALA A 513 47.65 -67.24 22.90
CA ALA A 513 47.02 -66.79 21.66
C ALA A 513 46.62 -65.29 21.76
N LEU A 514 46.92 -64.53 20.76
CA LEU A 514 46.50 -63.13 20.68
C LEU A 514 45.35 -63.01 19.75
N CYS A 515 44.22 -62.52 20.24
CA CYS A 515 43.08 -62.13 19.43
C CYS A 515 43.22 -60.69 18.99
N THR A 516 43.21 -60.43 17.71
CA THR A 516 43.24 -59.10 17.13
C THR A 516 41.98 -58.88 16.29
N VAL A 517 41.28 -57.80 16.58
CA VAL A 517 40.16 -57.34 15.71
C VAL A 517 40.51 -55.99 15.14
N ARG A 518 40.39 -55.85 13.82
CA ARG A 518 40.84 -54.67 13.11
C ARG A 518 39.72 -54.18 12.13
N ASN A 519 39.51 -52.89 12.07
CA ASN A 519 38.76 -52.23 11.00
C ASN A 519 39.53 -51.01 10.48
N GLN A 520 38.96 -50.23 9.59
CA GLN A 520 39.57 -49.01 9.01
C GLN A 520 39.85 -47.91 10.05
N HIS A 521 39.25 -47.96 11.23
CA HIS A 521 39.43 -46.95 12.29
C HIS A 521 40.40 -47.32 13.38
N GLY A 522 40.86 -48.58 13.39
CA GLY A 522 41.85 -49.03 14.36
C GLY A 522 41.75 -50.55 14.62
N GLU A 523 42.53 -50.95 15.61
CA GLU A 523 42.59 -52.35 16.05
C GLU A 523 42.56 -52.47 17.57
N VAL A 524 42.10 -53.58 18.08
CA VAL A 524 42.16 -53.99 19.46
C VAL A 524 42.75 -55.35 19.55
N MET A 525 43.67 -55.57 20.49
CA MET A 525 44.34 -56.85 20.74
C MET A 525 44.12 -57.32 22.15
N PHE A 526 43.91 -58.60 22.29
CA PHE A 526 43.76 -59.25 23.60
C PHE A 526 44.46 -60.63 23.67
N ALA A 527 45.30 -60.78 24.64
CA ALA A 527 46.01 -62.03 24.83
C ALA A 527 45.21 -62.99 25.73
N VAL A 528 45.01 -64.22 25.26
CA VAL A 528 44.41 -65.30 26.05
C VAL A 528 45.44 -66.39 26.30
N SER A 529 45.56 -66.83 27.54
CA SER A 529 46.51 -67.91 27.91
C SER A 529 45.77 -69.27 27.88
N LEU A 530 46.32 -70.19 27.08
CA LEU A 530 45.90 -71.56 26.96
C LEU A 530 46.62 -72.44 27.96
N TRP A 531 46.09 -72.64 29.15
CA TRP A 531 46.78 -73.39 30.20
C TRP A 531 46.80 -74.88 29.92
N MET A 532 47.99 -75.51 29.81
CA MET A 532 48.15 -76.94 29.49
C MET A 532 48.28 -77.79 30.73
N LYS A 533 48.68 -77.31 31.92
CA LYS A 533 48.84 -78.07 33.16
C LYS A 533 48.49 -77.25 34.41
N GLY A 534 47.84 -77.90 35.35
CA GLY A 534 47.43 -77.29 36.62
C GLY A 534 48.56 -77.09 37.60
N GLY A 535 48.45 -76.03 38.33
CA GLY A 535 49.03 -75.82 39.68
C GLY A 535 50.24 -74.87 39.70
N VAL A 536 50.02 -73.63 40.04
CA VAL A 536 50.61 -72.95 41.21
C VAL A 536 49.73 -71.75 41.53
N SER A 537 49.35 -71.66 42.76
CA SER A 537 48.36 -70.75 43.30
C SER A 537 48.64 -69.27 43.05
N ALA A 538 47.63 -68.59 42.54
CA ALA A 538 47.62 -67.16 42.28
C ALA A 538 47.84 -66.23 43.51
N VAL A 539 48.18 -66.84 44.67
CA VAL A 539 48.34 -66.09 45.93
C VAL A 539 49.59 -65.21 45.97
N TRP A 540 50.69 -65.60 45.26
CA TRP A 540 51.86 -64.76 45.26
C TRP A 540 51.84 -63.53 44.33
N ILE A 541 51.06 -63.53 43.28
CA ILE A 541 50.94 -62.39 42.37
C ILE A 541 50.04 -61.33 43.00
N THR A 542 49.04 -61.69 43.77
CA THR A 542 48.18 -60.73 44.48
C THR A 542 48.93 -60.00 45.60
N VAL A 543 49.86 -60.66 46.29
CA VAL A 543 50.65 -60.04 47.38
C VAL A 543 51.66 -59.00 46.83
N LEU A 544 52.26 -59.21 45.64
CA LEU A 544 53.17 -58.26 45.01
C LEU A 544 52.39 -57.07 44.36
N LEU A 545 51.24 -57.30 43.81
CA LEU A 545 50.42 -56.23 43.25
C LEU A 545 49.78 -55.36 44.34
N THR A 546 49.34 -55.93 45.48
CA THR A 546 48.80 -55.17 46.59
C THR A 546 49.81 -54.31 47.30
N SER A 547 51.08 -54.81 47.46
CA SER A 547 52.15 -54.02 48.04
C SER A 547 52.56 -52.85 47.17
N ASN A 548 52.59 -53.00 45.86
CA ASN A 548 52.85 -51.88 44.92
C ASN A 548 51.74 -50.86 44.84
N VAL A 549 50.47 -51.30 44.95
CA VAL A 549 49.31 -50.41 45.01
C VAL A 549 49.29 -49.60 46.30
N ILE A 550 49.62 -50.22 47.45
CA ILE A 550 49.70 -49.51 48.72
C ILE A 550 50.86 -48.50 48.70
N LEU A 551 52.03 -48.87 48.16
CA LEU A 551 53.17 -47.94 48.00
C LEU A 551 52.87 -46.78 47.05
N SER A 552 52.18 -47.07 45.95
CA SER A 552 51.72 -45.99 44.99
C SER A 552 50.66 -45.08 45.61
N MET A 553 49.72 -45.62 46.41
CA MET A 553 48.75 -44.82 47.13
C MET A 553 49.39 -43.94 48.20
N LEU A 554 50.40 -44.45 48.92
CA LEU A 554 51.18 -43.67 49.90
C LEU A 554 51.96 -42.53 49.21
N LEU A 555 52.58 -42.84 48.08
CA LEU A 555 53.27 -41.83 47.29
C LEU A 555 52.31 -40.80 46.69
N ALA A 556 51.19 -41.24 46.17
CA ALA A 556 50.15 -40.35 45.67
C ALA A 556 49.58 -39.44 46.77
N GLY A 557 49.36 -40.03 47.98
CA GLY A 557 48.92 -39.25 49.14
C GLY A 557 49.97 -38.20 49.56
N PHE A 558 51.26 -38.58 49.52
CA PHE A 558 52.33 -37.61 49.79
C PHE A 558 52.41 -36.48 48.76
N PHE A 559 52.26 -36.80 47.46
CA PHE A 559 52.24 -35.79 46.42
C PHE A 559 50.99 -34.94 46.45
N ILE A 560 49.85 -35.51 46.77
CA ILE A 560 48.60 -34.76 46.94
C ILE A 560 48.67 -33.84 48.16
N SER A 561 49.27 -34.29 49.28
CA SER A 561 49.49 -33.46 50.47
C SER A 561 50.43 -32.28 50.17
N ARG A 562 51.49 -32.55 49.42
CA ARG A 562 52.42 -31.52 48.96
C ARG A 562 51.77 -30.54 47.96
N TYR A 563 50.91 -31.08 47.12
CA TYR A 563 50.17 -30.26 46.16
C TYR A 563 49.16 -29.36 46.86
N ILE A 564 48.45 -29.88 47.87
CA ILE A 564 47.49 -29.09 48.67
C ILE A 564 48.21 -28.02 49.45
N GLN A 565 49.38 -28.34 50.11
CA GLN A 565 50.20 -27.34 50.81
C GLN A 565 50.73 -26.24 49.87
N LYS A 566 51.05 -26.60 48.63
CA LYS A 566 51.54 -25.65 47.61
C LYS A 566 50.39 -24.78 47.06
N ARG A 567 49.17 -25.33 47.06
CA ARG A 567 47.94 -24.60 46.66
C ARG A 567 47.51 -23.61 47.72
N ASP A 568 47.57 -24.00 49.03
CA ASP A 568 47.30 -23.11 50.14
C ASP A 568 48.30 -21.97 50.27
N ALA A 569 49.59 -22.21 49.91
CA ALA A 569 50.60 -21.16 49.83
C ALA A 569 50.32 -20.17 48.70
N ARG A 570 49.87 -20.65 47.52
CA ARG A 570 49.48 -19.81 46.39
C ARG A 570 48.21 -18.99 46.64
N THR A 571 47.26 -19.60 47.38
CA THR A 571 46.02 -18.91 47.75
C THR A 571 46.26 -17.79 48.77
N LYS A 572 47.28 -17.96 49.66
CA LYS A 572 47.69 -16.87 50.58
C LYS A 572 48.47 -15.75 49.88
N GLU A 573 49.25 -16.07 48.84
CA GLU A 573 49.96 -15.09 48.03
C GLU A 573 49.02 -14.23 47.20
N THR A 574 48.01 -14.87 46.57
CA THR A 574 46.96 -14.17 45.82
C THR A 574 46.02 -13.34 46.72
N ALA A 575 45.79 -13.76 47.97
CA ALA A 575 45.03 -12.97 48.93
C ALA A 575 45.77 -11.76 49.46
N LEU A 576 47.09 -11.80 49.53
CA LEU A 576 47.92 -10.66 49.88
C LEU A 576 48.04 -9.64 48.75
N GLU A 577 48.10 -10.06 47.48
CA GLU A 577 48.12 -9.17 46.31
C GLU A 577 46.79 -8.43 46.12
N ILE A 578 45.65 -9.08 46.45
CA ILE A 578 44.35 -8.46 46.35
C ILE A 578 44.14 -7.43 47.48
N LEU A 579 44.77 -7.61 48.66
CA LEU A 579 44.68 -6.63 49.76
C LEU A 579 45.60 -5.40 49.49
N ASP A 580 46.72 -5.60 48.81
CA ASP A 580 47.66 -4.51 48.51
C ASP A 580 47.18 -3.64 47.33
N SER A 581 46.37 -4.20 46.39
CA SER A 581 45.78 -3.46 45.30
C SER A 581 44.55 -2.60 45.70
N THR A 582 43.94 -2.91 46.85
CA THR A 582 42.76 -2.15 47.36
C THR A 582 43.14 -0.99 48.31
N VAL A 583 44.39 -0.97 48.83
CA VAL A 583 44.82 0.10 49.74
C VAL A 583 45.49 1.25 48.99
N SER A 584 45.87 1.09 47.72
CA SER A 584 46.59 2.11 46.92
C SER A 584 45.69 3.09 46.13
N SER A 585 44.37 2.97 46.21
CA SER A 585 43.44 3.81 45.42
C SER A 585 42.57 4.77 46.25
N THR A 586 42.81 4.93 47.55
CA THR A 586 42.07 5.90 48.37
C THR A 586 43.00 6.81 49.14
N ALA A 587 43.63 7.75 48.47
CA ALA A 587 44.14 8.98 49.04
C ALA A 587 44.18 10.05 47.96
N HIS A 588 43.16 10.90 47.91
CA HIS A 588 43.25 12.35 47.82
C HIS A 588 41.88 12.99 47.66
N LEU A 589 41.57 13.75 48.67
CA LEU A 589 41.03 15.10 48.81
C LEU A 589 39.50 15.16 48.96
N THR A 590 39.00 15.63 49.97
CA THR A 590 38.93 16.74 50.92
C THR A 590 37.49 16.91 51.29
N ALA A 591 37.29 16.94 52.61
CA ALA A 591 36.05 17.39 53.24
C ALA A 591 36.03 18.96 53.22
N PRO A 592 35.03 19.75 53.68
CA PRO A 592 34.14 19.43 54.78
C PRO A 592 32.67 19.98 54.69
N GLN A 593 31.94 19.62 55.71
CA GLN A 593 30.93 20.35 56.47
C GLN A 593 29.45 20.15 56.18
N GLU A 594 28.83 19.53 57.15
CA GLU A 594 27.79 19.94 58.13
C GLU A 594 26.40 20.20 57.55
N THR A 595 25.33 19.68 58.01
CA THR A 595 24.68 19.61 59.30
C THR A 595 23.41 18.78 59.24
N GLU A 596 23.28 17.82 60.11
CA GLU A 596 22.29 17.66 61.17
C GLU A 596 20.81 17.44 60.85
N ARG A 597 20.33 16.39 61.45
CA ARG A 597 19.09 16.10 62.22
C ARG A 597 18.02 15.24 61.61
N GLN A 598 18.04 14.07 62.12
CA GLN A 598 17.08 13.44 63.06
C GLN A 598 15.68 13.06 62.52
N ARG A 599 15.44 11.80 62.61
CA ARG A 599 14.50 11.02 63.46
C ARG A 599 13.29 10.45 62.78
N THR A 600 13.25 9.19 62.92
CA THR A 600 12.26 8.28 63.56
C THR A 600 11.09 7.81 62.71
N SER A 601 11.14 6.52 62.45
CA SER A 601 10.32 5.42 62.97
C SER A 601 8.92 5.24 62.43
N GLN A 602 8.69 3.98 62.13
CA GLN A 602 7.49 3.16 62.38
C GLN A 602 6.62 2.82 61.17
N ILE A 603 6.70 1.53 60.88
CA ILE A 603 5.66 0.68 60.29
C ILE A 603 4.47 0.58 61.31
N PRO A 604 3.19 0.49 60.92
CA PRO A 604 2.61 -0.79 60.58
C PRO A 604 1.45 -0.82 59.58
N ARG A 605 1.34 -1.98 58.94
CA ARG A 605 0.19 -2.83 58.62
C ARG A 605 -1.17 -2.27 58.14
N GLU A 606 -1.59 -2.96 57.07
CA GLU A 606 -2.90 -3.54 56.78
C GLU A 606 -4.04 -2.71 56.24
N VAL A 607 -4.57 -3.28 55.16
CA VAL A 607 -5.97 -3.54 54.76
C VAL A 607 -6.31 -3.02 53.37
N SER A 608 -6.49 -4.00 52.47
CA SER A 608 -7.32 -3.87 51.24
C SER A 608 -8.80 -3.68 51.62
N PRO A 609 -9.66 -3.02 50.83
CA PRO A 609 -10.29 -3.69 49.69
C PRO A 609 -10.77 -2.81 48.53
N VAL A 610 -11.06 -3.47 47.40
CA VAL A 610 -12.14 -3.25 46.41
C VAL A 610 -11.95 -2.18 45.31
N MET A 611 -11.97 -2.72 44.09
CA MET A 611 -12.16 -2.04 42.78
C MET A 611 -13.39 -1.13 42.69
N PRO A 612 -13.39 -0.16 41.79
CA PRO A 612 -14.11 -0.38 40.54
C PRO A 612 -13.36 0.07 39.26
N VAL A 613 -13.83 -0.53 38.17
CA VAL A 613 -13.72 -0.35 36.74
C VAL A 613 -13.59 1.11 36.29
N GLY A 614 -12.67 1.38 35.35
CA GLY A 614 -12.64 2.64 34.60
C GLY A 614 -11.40 2.80 33.71
N GLU A 615 -11.66 2.77 32.41
CA GLU A 615 -10.95 3.41 31.32
C GLU A 615 -9.54 2.96 30.91
N VAL A 616 -9.52 2.51 29.64
CA VAL A 616 -8.38 2.17 28.81
C VAL A 616 -7.69 3.48 28.41
N GLU A 617 -6.48 3.73 28.87
CA GLU A 617 -5.58 4.73 28.30
C GLU A 617 -4.69 4.09 27.24
N GLU A 618 -4.76 4.69 26.08
CA GLU A 618 -4.00 4.51 24.86
C GLU A 618 -2.50 4.75 25.14
N CYS A 619 -1.65 3.76 24.89
CA CYS A 619 -0.20 3.94 24.91
C CYS A 619 0.27 4.47 23.55
N ASP A 620 0.67 5.74 23.52
CA ASP A 620 1.39 6.37 22.42
C ASP A 620 2.80 5.76 22.23
N PRO A 621 3.23 5.56 20.99
CA PRO A 621 4.60 5.12 20.71
C PRO A 621 5.57 6.30 20.85
N VAL A 622 6.60 6.08 21.65
CA VAL A 622 7.74 6.99 21.83
C VAL A 622 8.52 7.12 20.53
N TYR A 623 8.40 8.25 19.86
CA TYR A 623 9.31 8.65 18.78
C TYR A 623 10.60 9.21 19.39
N ALA A 624 11.72 8.57 19.08
CA ALA A 624 13.05 9.11 19.34
C ALA A 624 13.32 10.29 18.39
N SER A 625 13.39 11.49 18.93
CA SER A 625 13.76 12.70 18.20
C SER A 625 15.25 12.67 17.82
N LEU A 626 15.55 12.65 16.52
CA LEU A 626 16.87 12.97 16.00
C LEU A 626 17.08 14.50 16.07
N ARG A 627 18.14 14.91 16.78
CA ARG A 627 18.61 16.30 16.83
C ARG A 627 19.17 16.70 15.48
N GLU A 628 18.75 17.84 15.00
CA GLU A 628 19.34 18.55 13.86
C GLU A 628 20.76 19.04 14.21
N LEU A 629 21.69 18.83 13.27
CA LEU A 629 23.01 19.46 13.22
C LEU A 629 23.00 20.53 12.12
N PRO A 630 23.75 21.65 12.27
CA PRO A 630 23.61 22.83 11.45
C PRO A 630 24.23 22.71 10.07
N SER A 631 23.60 23.40 9.12
CA SER A 631 23.95 23.57 7.73
C SER A 631 25.31 24.22 7.49
N GLY A 632 26.16 23.52 6.74
CA GLY A 632 27.35 24.09 6.08
C GLY A 632 27.40 23.62 4.64
N GLY A 633 27.38 24.55 3.69
CA GLY A 633 27.20 24.30 2.27
C GLY A 633 28.41 23.73 1.55
N GLY A 634 28.11 22.94 0.49
CA GLY A 634 29.03 22.50 -0.55
C GLY A 634 28.35 21.44 -1.44
N PRO A 635 28.55 21.43 -2.74
CA PRO A 635 27.75 20.63 -3.66
C PRO A 635 28.13 19.17 -3.64
N VAL A 636 27.17 18.28 -3.36
CA VAL A 636 27.37 16.83 -3.38
C VAL A 636 26.71 16.24 -4.63
N ARG A 637 27.49 15.43 -5.30
CA ARG A 637 27.15 14.59 -6.45
C ARG A 637 26.10 13.55 -6.08
N ARG A 638 25.25 13.22 -7.08
CA ARG A 638 24.31 12.10 -7.08
C ARG A 638 24.96 10.78 -6.65
N GLY A 639 24.27 10.03 -5.79
CA GLY A 639 24.32 8.58 -5.68
C GLY A 639 24.72 8.07 -4.32
N GLU A 640 23.79 7.96 -3.40
CA GLU A 640 23.84 6.94 -2.35
C GLU A 640 22.42 6.50 -1.99
N THR A 641 22.19 5.25 -2.32
CA THR A 641 20.99 4.46 -2.04
C THR A 641 20.98 4.13 -0.55
N VAL A 642 19.89 4.42 0.12
CA VAL A 642 19.62 3.94 1.48
C VAL A 642 19.45 2.43 1.40
N VAL A 643 20.40 1.68 1.96
CA VAL A 643 20.36 0.22 2.06
C VAL A 643 19.45 -0.15 3.22
N TYR A 644 18.22 -0.56 2.91
CA TYR A 644 17.46 -1.44 3.79
C TYR A 644 18.10 -2.82 3.75
N ALA A 645 18.31 -3.44 4.89
CA ALA A 645 18.79 -4.80 4.99
C ALA A 645 17.80 -5.76 4.30
N ALA A 646 18.01 -5.99 3.03
CA ALA A 646 17.35 -7.03 2.29
C ALA A 646 18.10 -8.32 2.56
N LEU A 647 17.44 -9.30 3.15
CA LEU A 647 17.86 -10.68 3.18
C LEU A 647 18.11 -11.15 1.75
N LYS A 648 19.38 -11.34 1.42
CA LYS A 648 19.82 -11.78 0.11
C LYS A 648 19.56 -13.28 -0.01
N PHE A 649 18.46 -13.65 -0.67
CA PHE A 649 18.30 -15.02 -1.15
C PHE A 649 19.07 -15.16 -2.44
N GLN A 650 20.14 -15.96 -2.40
CA GLN A 650 20.83 -16.45 -3.59
C GLN A 650 19.96 -17.57 -4.19
N SER A 651 19.32 -17.30 -5.31
CA SER A 651 18.76 -18.33 -6.17
C SER A 651 19.90 -19.05 -6.87
N ILE A 652 20.12 -20.30 -6.52
CA ILE A 652 20.90 -21.23 -7.34
C ILE A 652 19.96 -21.74 -8.42
N GLY A 653 20.20 -21.34 -9.67
CA GLY A 653 19.49 -21.83 -10.84
C GLY A 653 19.84 -23.29 -11.10
N PRO A 654 18.95 -24.04 -11.79
CA PRO A 654 19.21 -25.42 -12.15
C PRO A 654 20.22 -25.48 -13.30
N ALA A 655 21.21 -26.36 -13.16
CA ALA A 655 21.98 -26.92 -14.26
C ALA A 655 21.30 -28.18 -14.76
#